data_ba6ad3651811b25450288417bcb29c86
#
_entry.id   ba6ad3651811b25450288417bcb29c86
#
_cell.length_a   1.000
_cell.length_b   1.000
_cell.length_c   1.000
_cell.angle_alpha   90.00
_cell.angle_beta   90.00
_cell.angle_gamma   90.00
#
_symmetry.space_group_name_H-M   'P 1'
#
loop_
_entity.id
_entity.type
_entity.pdbx_description
1 polymer ?
#
loop_
_entity_poly.entity_id
_entity_poly.type
_entity_poly.pdbx_seq_one_letter_code
_entity_poly.pdbx_strand_id
1 'polypeptide(L)'
;MHRRPRRGTLRPALALFASALLAATSLSLTGTPAATAVPARGTPQAAPAQAAPAAAEDFQQVTLAKGEPEMGEPMSLAVLPDRSVLHTSRDGTVRLTDAGGTTKVAGKLSVYSHDEEGLQGVGIDPGFAANRFVYLYYAPPLGTPSGDAPDEGSAADFAKFDGVNRLSRFVLKADGTLDPVSEKRILDVPASRGICCHVGGDIDFDAQGNLYLSTGDDSNPFASDGYTPVDERAIRNPAYDAQRSAGNTDDLRGKILRIKVNADGTYSVPDGNLFPAGTAKTRPEIYAMGFRNPFRMSVDKPTGTVYVGDYGPDAGTTDPKRGPAGQVEFARVTKPGNYGWPYCTGDNDAYVDYDFATETSGAAFDCAAPKNTSPRNTGLTDLPAAQPAWIPYDGGSVPEFGTGSESPMAGPVYRYDAASTSQVKFPQAYDGNFFAGEFGRRWIKRIAQAADGTGRTINAFPWKGTQVMDMAFGPDGALYVLDYGTGYFNGDANSALYRIENATGGHSPVAEAKADRTSGQAPLRTKFTASATDADGDTLTYTWDFGDGTTSNQQNPAHTYRRNGTFTATVTAKDPGGRTGTASVYLTVGNTAPQVTLELPGDGQLFTFGDKVPFKVEVTDPEDRAVDCARVKVTHILGHDSHGHPVTSATGCSGTIQTSADNEHDPNANIFGVFDAEYTDLGANGQPPLTSHDQAVTQPRHRQAEHFGTSRGVQIVTHTPAHGGRTVGDIHHGDWIAFQPYLVKNAKKFTARVSSAGSGGTLEIRTGRADGPLLGSVKVPVTGGWETFTDVSATLGGKPPAGTTTLYLVFKGSGTGALYDVDDFTFTTG
;
A
#
# COMPACT_ATOMS: atom_id res chain seq x y z
N MET A 1 23.02 25.83 42.20
CA MET A 1 22.52 26.16 43.56
C MET A 1 21.07 25.70 43.58
N HIS A 2 20.84 24.50 44.13
CA HIS A 2 19.97 24.15 45.24
C HIS A 2 18.56 24.74 45.19
N ARG A 3 17.47 23.95 45.14
CA ARG A 3 16.99 22.98 46.14
C ARG A 3 15.82 22.14 45.56
N ARG A 4 15.82 20.84 45.89
CA ARG A 4 14.63 19.97 45.85
C ARG A 4 13.70 20.23 47.03
N PRO A 5 12.44 19.90 46.99
CA PRO A 5 11.71 19.38 48.12
C PRO A 5 11.10 17.96 47.93
N ARG A 6 11.10 17.32 48.93
CA ARG A 6 10.72 16.12 49.65
C ARG A 6 9.42 15.44 49.24
N ARG A 7 9.53 14.14 49.24
CA ARG A 7 8.48 13.09 49.19
C ARG A 7 7.50 13.22 50.37
N GLY A 8 6.21 13.05 50.10
CA GLY A 8 5.18 12.72 51.07
C GLY A 8 4.53 11.40 50.69
N THR A 9 4.63 10.44 51.62
CA THR A 9 4.06 9.09 51.54
C THR A 9 2.60 9.10 51.95
N LEU A 10 1.72 8.50 51.17
CA LEU A 10 0.39 8.03 51.62
C LEU A 10 0.19 6.57 51.14
N ARG A 11 -0.21 5.76 52.14
CA ARG A 11 -0.46 4.33 52.00
C ARG A 11 -1.89 4.07 51.48
N PRO A 12 -2.11 2.93 50.80
CA PRO A 12 -3.44 2.58 50.25
C PRO A 12 -4.31 1.85 51.28
N ALA A 13 -5.62 2.06 51.15
CA ALA A 13 -6.65 1.30 51.86
C ALA A 13 -7.09 0.10 51.01
N LEU A 14 -7.02 -1.10 51.61
CA LEU A 14 -7.53 -2.35 51.10
C LEU A 14 -9.09 -2.33 51.10
N ALA A 15 -9.70 -2.74 49.98
CA ALA A 15 -11.07 -3.23 49.95
C ALA A 15 -11.08 -4.63 49.35
N LEU A 16 -11.40 -5.60 50.22
CA LEU A 16 -11.72 -6.99 49.84
C LEU A 16 -13.12 -7.05 49.18
N PHE A 17 -13.21 -7.73 48.08
CA PHE A 17 -14.48 -8.35 47.64
C PHE A 17 -14.28 -9.84 47.37
N ALA A 18 -15.18 -10.59 48.02
CA ALA A 18 -15.17 -12.05 48.04
C ALA A 18 -15.80 -12.65 46.77
N SER A 19 -15.13 -13.65 46.22
CA SER A 19 -15.64 -14.50 45.14
C SER A 19 -16.59 -15.58 45.67
N ALA A 20 -17.76 -15.72 45.12
CA ALA A 20 -18.67 -16.86 45.36
C ALA A 20 -18.60 -17.82 44.17
N LEU A 21 -18.09 -19.02 44.41
CA LEU A 21 -18.13 -20.18 43.53
C LEU A 21 -19.55 -20.81 43.61
N LEU A 22 -20.20 -21.07 42.48
CA LEU A 22 -21.33 -22.00 42.38
C LEU A 22 -20.95 -23.19 41.54
N ALA A 23 -20.87 -24.34 42.20
CA ALA A 23 -20.77 -25.66 41.58
C ALA A 23 -22.19 -26.18 41.33
N ALA A 24 -22.47 -26.63 40.13
CA ALA A 24 -23.69 -27.37 39.79
C ALA A 24 -23.37 -28.84 39.57
N THR A 25 -23.92 -29.66 40.47
CA THR A 25 -23.90 -31.14 40.45
C THR A 25 -25.02 -31.70 39.57
N SER A 26 -24.65 -32.65 38.74
CA SER A 26 -25.55 -33.48 37.92
C SER A 26 -26.27 -34.51 38.79
N LEU A 27 -27.60 -34.62 38.65
CA LEU A 27 -28.39 -35.76 39.17
C LEU A 27 -29.09 -36.44 38.00
N SER A 28 -28.78 -37.72 37.83
CA SER A 28 -29.46 -38.63 36.94
C SER A 28 -30.71 -39.25 37.68
N LEU A 29 -31.84 -39.25 37.04
CA LEU A 29 -33.00 -40.04 37.50
C LEU A 29 -33.57 -40.86 36.33
N THR A 30 -33.51 -42.17 36.49
CA THR A 30 -34.16 -43.20 35.67
C THR A 30 -35.62 -43.35 36.06
N GLY A 31 -36.50 -43.45 35.11
CA GLY A 31 -37.94 -43.87 35.33
C GLY A 31 -38.57 -44.24 34.02
N THR A 32 -38.93 -45.50 33.88
CA THR A 32 -39.74 -46.14 32.84
C THR A 32 -41.21 -46.26 33.23
N PRO A 33 -42.14 -46.78 32.41
CA PRO A 33 -42.94 -46.02 31.44
C PRO A 33 -44.46 -46.16 31.75
N ALA A 34 -45.28 -45.29 31.17
CA ALA A 34 -46.70 -45.56 31.04
C ALA A 34 -47.20 -45.30 29.62
N ALA A 35 -47.80 -46.28 29.05
CA ALA A 35 -48.43 -46.27 27.73
C ALA A 35 -49.81 -45.65 27.78
N THR A 36 -50.13 -44.75 26.82
CA THR A 36 -51.51 -44.63 26.31
C THR A 36 -51.60 -43.93 24.96
N ALA A 37 -52.32 -44.46 24.04
CA ALA A 37 -53.18 -43.97 22.96
C ALA A 37 -52.53 -43.32 21.76
N VAL A 38 -52.60 -43.94 20.63
CA VAL A 38 -52.41 -43.48 19.24
C VAL A 38 -53.61 -42.63 18.82
N PRO A 39 -53.44 -41.52 18.15
CA PRO A 39 -54.34 -41.07 17.10
C PRO A 39 -53.66 -41.00 15.72
N ALA A 40 -54.50 -41.15 14.74
CA ALA A 40 -54.37 -41.29 13.31
C ALA A 40 -53.26 -40.61 12.54
N ARG A 41 -52.82 -41.35 11.50
CA ARG A 41 -51.91 -40.97 10.45
C ARG A 41 -52.24 -39.60 9.80
N GLY A 42 -51.33 -38.64 9.94
CA GLY A 42 -51.16 -37.53 9.02
C GLY A 42 -50.19 -37.93 7.93
N THR A 43 -50.48 -37.51 6.71
CA THR A 43 -49.63 -37.67 5.50
C THR A 43 -48.22 -37.14 5.74
N PRO A 44 -47.18 -37.81 5.28
CA PRO A 44 -45.81 -37.29 5.44
C PRO A 44 -45.64 -36.02 4.62
N GLN A 45 -45.40 -34.93 5.31
CA GLN A 45 -44.90 -33.70 4.70
C GLN A 45 -43.45 -33.94 4.21
N ALA A 46 -43.23 -33.78 2.92
CA ALA A 46 -41.91 -33.91 2.32
C ALA A 46 -40.92 -32.98 3.07
N ALA A 47 -39.82 -33.53 3.55
CA ALA A 47 -38.72 -32.76 4.08
C ALA A 47 -38.27 -31.75 2.97
N PRO A 48 -37.93 -30.52 3.34
CA PRO A 48 -37.36 -29.59 2.37
C PRO A 48 -36.13 -30.25 1.75
N ALA A 49 -36.09 -30.27 0.44
CA ALA A 49 -34.92 -30.75 -0.31
C ALA A 49 -33.69 -30.06 0.24
N GLN A 50 -32.74 -30.82 0.72
CA GLN A 50 -31.44 -30.32 1.12
C GLN A 50 -30.84 -29.69 -0.15
N ALA A 51 -30.61 -28.38 -0.11
CA ALA A 51 -29.93 -27.68 -1.24
C ALA A 51 -28.65 -28.45 -1.57
N ALA A 52 -28.47 -28.80 -2.83
CA ALA A 52 -27.23 -29.36 -3.29
C ALA A 52 -26.07 -28.48 -2.78
N PRO A 53 -24.93 -29.05 -2.32
CA PRO A 53 -23.79 -28.27 -1.95
C PRO A 53 -23.46 -27.35 -3.14
N ALA A 54 -23.33 -26.07 -2.88
CA ALA A 54 -22.88 -25.11 -3.89
C ALA A 54 -21.62 -25.69 -4.53
N ALA A 55 -21.57 -25.71 -5.86
CA ALA A 55 -20.36 -26.11 -6.57
C ALA A 55 -19.20 -25.29 -6.01
N ALA A 56 -18.07 -25.94 -5.77
CA ALA A 56 -16.87 -25.24 -5.30
C ALA A 56 -16.61 -24.06 -6.25
N GLU A 57 -16.54 -22.85 -5.69
CA GLU A 57 -16.25 -21.64 -6.46
C GLU A 57 -14.82 -21.78 -7.00
N ASP A 58 -14.65 -21.73 -8.30
CA ASP A 58 -13.37 -21.87 -8.98
C ASP A 58 -13.03 -20.55 -9.66
N PHE A 59 -11.94 -19.92 -9.20
CA PHE A 59 -11.44 -18.66 -9.74
C PHE A 59 -10.03 -18.81 -10.23
N GLN A 60 -9.76 -18.23 -11.37
CA GLN A 60 -8.45 -18.19 -11.99
C GLN A 60 -7.93 -16.75 -12.07
N GLN A 61 -6.66 -16.56 -11.72
CA GLN A 61 -5.92 -15.33 -11.94
C GLN A 61 -5.09 -15.45 -13.21
N VAL A 62 -5.40 -14.63 -14.21
CA VAL A 62 -4.73 -14.57 -15.51
C VAL A 62 -3.86 -13.32 -15.55
N THR A 63 -2.58 -13.47 -15.90
CA THR A 63 -1.67 -12.33 -16.13
C THR A 63 -1.95 -11.71 -17.49
N LEU A 64 -2.18 -10.39 -17.53
CA LEU A 64 -2.32 -9.63 -18.78
C LEU A 64 -1.04 -8.88 -19.13
N ALA A 65 -0.36 -8.30 -18.15
CA ALA A 65 0.94 -7.64 -18.32
C ALA A 65 1.76 -7.80 -17.04
N LYS A 66 3.09 -7.85 -17.15
CA LYS A 66 3.97 -8.05 -15.99
C LYS A 66 5.39 -7.53 -16.23
N GLY A 67 5.96 -6.96 -15.18
CA GLY A 67 7.33 -6.46 -15.15
C GLY A 67 7.42 -4.96 -15.44
N GLU A 68 8.48 -4.34 -14.94
CA GLU A 68 8.69 -2.90 -14.97
C GLU A 68 8.55 -2.26 -16.37
N PRO A 69 9.06 -2.82 -17.47
CA PRO A 69 8.93 -2.21 -18.79
C PRO A 69 7.46 -2.06 -19.25
N GLU A 70 6.59 -2.99 -18.87
CA GLU A 70 5.15 -2.97 -19.23
C GLU A 70 4.30 -2.22 -18.22
N MET A 71 4.70 -2.19 -16.96
CA MET A 71 3.89 -1.65 -15.87
C MET A 71 4.39 -0.28 -15.39
N GLY A 72 5.70 -0.01 -15.40
CA GLY A 72 6.30 1.09 -14.68
C GLY A 72 6.01 0.96 -13.18
N GLU A 73 5.90 2.07 -12.47
CA GLU A 73 5.36 2.13 -11.11
C GLU A 73 3.82 2.23 -11.18
N PRO A 74 3.08 1.13 -10.98
CA PRO A 74 1.65 1.11 -11.25
C PRO A 74 0.87 1.95 -10.24
N MET A 75 -0.05 2.81 -10.74
CA MET A 75 -0.84 3.69 -9.87
C MET A 75 -2.34 3.42 -9.95
N SER A 76 -2.97 3.50 -11.12
CA SER A 76 -4.42 3.37 -11.26
C SER A 76 -4.79 2.69 -12.57
N LEU A 77 -5.97 2.06 -12.63
CA LEU A 77 -6.48 1.37 -13.82
C LEU A 77 -7.90 1.81 -14.19
N ALA A 78 -8.22 1.70 -15.48
CA ALA A 78 -9.59 1.84 -15.98
C ALA A 78 -9.83 0.84 -17.11
N VAL A 79 -10.87 0.01 -16.96
CA VAL A 79 -11.22 -1.03 -17.95
C VAL A 79 -12.13 -0.46 -19.01
N LEU A 80 -11.73 -0.55 -20.29
CA LEU A 80 -12.47 -0.06 -21.44
C LEU A 80 -13.60 -1.04 -21.86
N PRO A 81 -14.59 -0.57 -22.64
CA PRO A 81 -15.69 -1.43 -23.12
C PRO A 81 -15.25 -2.64 -23.97
N ASP A 82 -14.09 -2.57 -24.60
CA ASP A 82 -13.48 -3.67 -25.38
C ASP A 82 -12.60 -4.59 -24.53
N ARG A 83 -12.58 -4.40 -23.23
CA ARG A 83 -11.77 -5.10 -22.21
C ARG A 83 -10.26 -4.76 -22.25
N SER A 84 -9.86 -3.78 -23.04
CA SER A 84 -8.54 -3.19 -22.89
C SER A 84 -8.48 -2.43 -21.56
N VAL A 85 -7.30 -2.28 -21.00
CA VAL A 85 -7.08 -1.61 -19.72
C VAL A 85 -6.11 -0.45 -19.91
N LEU A 86 -6.57 0.76 -19.60
CA LEU A 86 -5.66 1.87 -19.36
C LEU A 86 -5.10 1.74 -17.96
N HIS A 87 -3.79 1.87 -17.82
CA HIS A 87 -3.16 1.95 -16.51
C HIS A 87 -2.07 3.02 -16.50
N THR A 88 -1.84 3.60 -15.35
CA THR A 88 -0.95 4.75 -15.18
C THR A 88 0.28 4.37 -14.37
N SER A 89 1.36 5.10 -14.61
CA SER A 89 2.56 5.10 -13.77
C SER A 89 2.81 6.50 -13.22
N ARG A 90 3.34 6.57 -11.99
CA ARG A 90 3.55 7.83 -11.27
C ARG A 90 4.39 8.84 -12.08
N ASP A 91 5.31 8.37 -12.92
CA ASP A 91 6.16 9.17 -13.81
C ASP A 91 5.42 9.88 -14.98
N GLY A 92 4.09 9.80 -15.02
CA GLY A 92 3.24 10.40 -16.04
C GLY A 92 2.96 9.50 -17.25
N THR A 93 3.46 8.28 -17.29
CA THR A 93 3.22 7.35 -18.40
C THR A 93 1.83 6.73 -18.28
N VAL A 94 1.06 6.81 -19.38
CA VAL A 94 -0.21 6.10 -19.57
C VAL A 94 0.02 4.94 -20.53
N ARG A 95 -0.36 3.75 -20.13
CA ARG A 95 -0.26 2.52 -20.93
C ARG A 95 -1.63 1.98 -21.27
N LEU A 96 -1.71 1.25 -22.36
CA LEU A 96 -2.91 0.51 -22.78
C LEU A 96 -2.51 -0.94 -22.99
N THR A 97 -3.06 -1.83 -22.17
CA THR A 97 -2.98 -3.29 -22.36
C THR A 97 -4.27 -3.76 -23.02
N ASP A 98 -4.21 -4.36 -24.19
CA ASP A 98 -5.40 -4.87 -24.86
C ASP A 98 -5.95 -6.15 -24.19
N ALA A 99 -7.14 -6.59 -24.60
CA ALA A 99 -7.79 -7.78 -24.04
C ALA A 99 -6.98 -9.09 -24.26
N GLY A 100 -6.02 -9.06 -25.17
CA GLY A 100 -5.08 -10.14 -25.46
C GLY A 100 -3.77 -10.04 -24.68
N GLY A 101 -3.59 -9.03 -23.82
CA GLY A 101 -2.40 -8.86 -23.00
C GLY A 101 -1.23 -8.16 -23.69
N THR A 102 -1.46 -7.50 -24.83
CA THR A 102 -0.42 -6.68 -25.48
C THR A 102 -0.43 -5.28 -24.91
N THR A 103 0.68 -4.86 -24.30
CA THR A 103 0.84 -3.54 -23.71
C THR A 103 1.58 -2.58 -24.63
N LYS A 104 1.14 -1.33 -24.70
CA LYS A 104 1.83 -0.22 -25.35
C LYS A 104 1.70 1.07 -24.56
N VAL A 105 2.64 1.97 -24.73
CA VAL A 105 2.54 3.34 -24.22
C VAL A 105 1.46 4.07 -25.02
N ALA A 106 0.40 4.49 -24.35
CA ALA A 106 -0.65 5.30 -24.93
C ALA A 106 -0.28 6.79 -24.95
N GLY A 107 0.48 7.24 -23.95
CA GLY A 107 0.95 8.62 -23.87
C GLY A 107 1.81 8.86 -22.62
N LYS A 108 2.45 10.02 -22.54
CA LYS A 108 3.19 10.45 -21.37
C LYS A 108 2.92 11.93 -21.08
N LEU A 109 2.56 12.24 -19.85
CA LEU A 109 2.40 13.61 -19.36
C LEU A 109 3.70 14.05 -18.69
N SER A 110 3.99 15.37 -18.79
CA SER A 110 4.99 15.95 -17.92
C SER A 110 4.40 16.16 -16.54
N VAL A 111 5.00 15.54 -15.54
CA VAL A 111 4.54 15.59 -14.15
C VAL A 111 5.65 16.10 -13.23
N TYR A 112 5.23 16.65 -12.10
CA TYR A 112 6.06 16.79 -10.91
C TYR A 112 5.87 15.51 -10.11
N SER A 113 6.95 14.78 -9.87
CA SER A 113 6.92 13.45 -9.26
C SER A 113 7.85 13.35 -8.04
N HIS A 114 7.97 14.46 -7.28
CA HIS A 114 8.62 14.47 -5.99
C HIS A 114 7.65 13.89 -4.94
N ASP A 115 8.16 13.21 -3.95
CA ASP A 115 7.35 12.54 -2.94
C ASP A 115 6.26 11.63 -3.56
N GLU A 116 5.03 11.73 -3.09
CA GLU A 116 3.90 10.93 -3.61
C GLU A 116 3.26 11.52 -4.88
N GLU A 117 3.65 12.72 -5.33
CA GLU A 117 3.01 13.35 -6.48
C GLU A 117 3.39 12.67 -7.81
N GLY A 118 2.65 12.96 -8.85
CA GLY A 118 2.83 12.37 -10.17
C GLY A 118 1.50 12.20 -10.90
N LEU A 119 1.34 11.11 -11.63
CA LEU A 119 0.07 10.71 -12.26
C LEU A 119 -0.62 9.67 -11.39
N GLN A 120 -1.67 10.06 -10.67
CA GLN A 120 -2.31 9.30 -9.61
C GLN A 120 -3.57 8.53 -10.05
N GLY A 121 -4.36 9.06 -10.95
CA GLY A 121 -5.65 8.46 -11.28
C GLY A 121 -5.99 8.47 -12.75
N VAL A 122 -6.75 7.47 -13.18
CA VAL A 122 -7.37 7.38 -14.50
C VAL A 122 -8.82 6.95 -14.39
N GLY A 123 -9.70 7.64 -15.13
CA GLY A 123 -11.10 7.28 -15.26
C GLY A 123 -11.58 7.39 -16.71
N ILE A 124 -12.57 6.60 -17.09
CA ILE A 124 -13.18 6.67 -18.41
C ILE A 124 -14.58 7.25 -18.33
N ASP A 125 -14.92 8.09 -19.28
CA ASP A 125 -16.26 8.67 -19.39
C ASP A 125 -17.31 7.57 -19.55
N PRO A 126 -18.47 7.64 -18.88
CA PRO A 126 -19.56 6.69 -19.10
C PRO A 126 -20.02 6.60 -20.57
N GLY A 127 -19.83 7.67 -21.35
CA GLY A 127 -20.06 7.72 -22.79
C GLY A 127 -18.85 7.36 -23.66
N PHE A 128 -17.81 6.75 -23.11
CA PHE A 128 -16.53 6.49 -23.78
C PHE A 128 -16.65 5.85 -25.16
N ALA A 129 -17.59 4.93 -25.35
CA ALA A 129 -17.80 4.28 -26.64
C ALA A 129 -18.10 5.29 -27.78
N ALA A 130 -18.73 6.44 -27.47
CA ALA A 130 -19.04 7.48 -28.42
C ALA A 130 -18.04 8.64 -28.41
N ASN A 131 -17.54 9.05 -27.26
CA ASN A 131 -16.75 10.27 -27.10
C ASN A 131 -15.26 10.05 -26.90
N ARG A 132 -14.85 8.85 -26.49
CA ARG A 132 -13.45 8.44 -26.24
C ARG A 132 -12.77 9.28 -25.16
N PHE A 133 -13.52 9.87 -24.21
CA PHE A 133 -12.98 10.70 -23.17
C PHE A 133 -12.35 9.89 -22.04
N VAL A 134 -11.14 10.29 -21.64
CA VAL A 134 -10.36 9.76 -20.51
C VAL A 134 -10.04 10.91 -19.58
N TYR A 135 -10.18 10.70 -18.29
CA TYR A 135 -9.82 11.65 -17.24
C TYR A 135 -8.55 11.19 -16.55
N LEU A 136 -7.66 12.14 -16.32
CA LEU A 136 -6.39 11.91 -15.62
C LEU A 136 -6.25 12.92 -14.48
N TYR A 137 -5.84 12.45 -13.30
CA TYR A 137 -5.51 13.30 -12.17
C TYR A 137 -3.98 13.24 -11.93
N TYR A 138 -3.33 14.39 -12.03
CA TYR A 138 -1.87 14.44 -12.05
C TYR A 138 -1.34 15.78 -11.54
N ALA A 139 -0.07 15.82 -11.12
CA ALA A 139 0.67 17.00 -10.71
C ALA A 139 1.42 17.62 -11.91
N PRO A 140 0.97 18.72 -12.53
CA PRO A 140 1.73 19.40 -13.60
C PRO A 140 2.98 20.09 -13.01
N PRO A 141 4.12 20.20 -13.70
CA PRO A 141 5.39 20.72 -13.14
C PRO A 141 5.33 22.13 -12.58
N LEU A 142 4.67 23.07 -13.26
CA LEU A 142 4.42 24.48 -12.86
C LEU A 142 5.64 25.32 -12.46
N GLY A 143 6.85 24.81 -12.55
CA GLY A 143 8.08 25.53 -12.15
C GLY A 143 8.35 25.46 -10.63
N THR A 144 7.76 24.48 -9.93
CA THR A 144 8.10 24.17 -8.53
C THR A 144 9.60 23.93 -8.40
N PRO A 145 10.28 24.47 -7.36
CA PRO A 145 11.67 24.17 -7.10
C PRO A 145 11.93 22.69 -6.97
N SER A 146 13.12 22.25 -7.28
CA SER A 146 13.55 20.87 -7.01
C SER A 146 13.94 20.72 -5.54
N GLY A 147 13.67 19.52 -4.98
CA GLY A 147 13.97 19.16 -3.59
C GLY A 147 12.91 19.61 -2.62
N ASP A 148 13.19 19.44 -1.33
CA ASP A 148 12.23 19.58 -0.25
C ASP A 148 11.91 21.05 0.06
N ALA A 149 10.69 21.33 0.43
CA ALA A 149 10.30 22.59 1.00
C ALA A 149 10.78 22.69 2.46
N PRO A 150 11.08 23.89 2.97
CA PRO A 150 11.51 24.02 4.34
C PRO A 150 10.37 23.70 5.32
N ASP A 151 10.68 22.97 6.38
CA ASP A 151 9.75 22.67 7.48
C ASP A 151 9.34 23.92 8.27
N GLU A 152 10.25 24.88 8.43
CA GLU A 152 10.03 26.15 9.09
C GLU A 152 10.54 27.29 8.24
N GLY A 153 9.84 28.43 8.27
CA GLY A 153 10.16 29.56 7.45
C GLY A 153 9.10 30.66 7.47
N SER A 154 9.15 31.52 6.47
CA SER A 154 8.13 32.53 6.22
C SER A 154 7.09 32.03 5.21
N ALA A 155 5.92 32.64 5.17
CA ALA A 155 4.92 32.37 4.13
C ALA A 155 5.49 32.54 2.71
N ALA A 156 6.45 33.42 2.49
CA ALA A 156 7.09 33.60 1.20
C ALA A 156 8.05 32.44 0.83
N ASP A 157 8.59 31.74 1.81
CA ASP A 157 9.42 30.56 1.57
C ASP A 157 8.56 29.37 1.15
N PHE A 158 7.42 29.17 1.81
CA PHE A 158 6.47 28.10 1.48
C PHE A 158 5.76 28.33 0.14
N ALA A 159 5.36 29.57 -0.17
CA ALA A 159 4.69 29.93 -1.42
C ALA A 159 5.48 29.59 -2.68
N LYS A 160 6.80 29.37 -2.59
CA LYS A 160 7.62 28.90 -3.71
C LYS A 160 7.28 27.47 -4.14
N PHE A 161 6.70 26.70 -3.22
CA PHE A 161 6.31 25.31 -3.39
C PHE A 161 4.81 25.14 -3.58
N ASP A 162 4.03 26.21 -3.60
CA ASP A 162 2.61 26.12 -3.92
C ASP A 162 2.41 25.55 -5.33
N GLY A 163 1.57 24.53 -5.43
CA GLY A 163 1.26 23.84 -6.66
C GLY A 163 -0.20 23.43 -6.74
N VAL A 164 -0.50 22.58 -7.68
CA VAL A 164 -1.82 21.97 -7.83
C VAL A 164 -1.70 20.53 -8.30
N ASN A 165 -2.65 19.72 -7.90
CA ASN A 165 -2.98 18.47 -8.57
C ASN A 165 -4.19 18.72 -9.46
N ARG A 166 -4.13 18.25 -10.71
CA ARG A 166 -5.05 18.64 -11.79
C ARG A 166 -5.86 17.48 -12.29
N LEU A 167 -7.17 17.66 -12.33
CA LEU A 167 -8.06 16.81 -13.11
C LEU A 167 -8.19 17.39 -14.53
N SER A 168 -7.75 16.61 -15.53
CA SER A 168 -7.90 16.95 -16.95
C SER A 168 -8.62 15.85 -17.71
N ARG A 169 -9.34 16.22 -18.77
CA ARG A 169 -9.94 15.31 -19.73
C ARG A 169 -9.16 15.31 -21.03
N PHE A 170 -8.92 14.12 -21.57
CA PHE A 170 -8.24 13.87 -22.84
C PHE A 170 -9.12 13.03 -23.78
N VAL A 171 -8.74 12.93 -25.04
CA VAL A 171 -9.30 11.98 -26.00
C VAL A 171 -8.32 10.83 -26.22
N LEU A 172 -8.76 9.59 -26.05
CA LEU A 172 -8.04 8.41 -26.50
C LEU A 172 -8.39 8.15 -27.97
N LYS A 173 -7.44 8.32 -28.89
CA LYS A 173 -7.64 8.08 -30.32
C LYS A 173 -7.99 6.62 -30.61
N ALA A 174 -8.50 6.37 -31.82
CA ALA A 174 -8.87 5.01 -32.24
C ALA A 174 -7.67 4.04 -32.30
N ASP A 175 -6.46 4.57 -32.51
CA ASP A 175 -5.23 3.78 -32.46
C ASP A 175 -4.77 3.48 -31.02
N GLY A 176 -5.51 3.92 -30.02
CA GLY A 176 -5.23 3.72 -28.59
C GLY A 176 -4.11 4.62 -28.06
N THR A 177 -3.80 5.73 -28.75
CA THR A 177 -2.89 6.76 -28.23
C THR A 177 -3.69 7.93 -27.64
N LEU A 178 -3.17 8.51 -26.58
CA LEU A 178 -3.71 9.71 -25.96
C LEU A 178 -3.43 10.92 -26.88
N ASP A 179 -4.41 11.78 -27.07
CA ASP A 179 -4.22 13.03 -27.80
C ASP A 179 -3.89 14.18 -26.82
N PRO A 180 -2.61 14.59 -26.70
CA PRO A 180 -2.24 15.63 -25.74
C PRO A 180 -2.80 17.01 -26.08
N VAL A 181 -3.15 17.26 -27.36
CA VAL A 181 -3.74 18.54 -27.79
C VAL A 181 -5.20 18.65 -27.38
N SER A 182 -5.85 17.53 -27.11
CA SER A 182 -7.25 17.48 -26.69
C SER A 182 -7.47 17.84 -25.21
N GLU A 183 -6.42 18.11 -24.47
CA GLU A 183 -6.51 18.38 -23.03
C GLU A 183 -7.55 19.47 -22.71
N LYS A 184 -8.43 19.16 -21.77
CA LYS A 184 -9.33 20.11 -21.12
C LYS A 184 -9.10 20.04 -19.62
N ARG A 185 -8.59 21.12 -19.06
CA ARG A 185 -8.49 21.27 -17.60
C ARG A 185 -9.89 21.39 -17.02
N ILE A 186 -10.20 20.54 -16.04
CA ILE A 186 -11.50 20.50 -15.39
C ILE A 186 -11.44 21.18 -14.04
N LEU A 187 -10.48 20.76 -13.18
CA LEU A 187 -10.36 21.23 -11.80
C LEU A 187 -8.89 21.17 -11.36
N ASP A 188 -8.47 22.22 -10.67
CA ASP A 188 -7.18 22.25 -9.98
C ASP A 188 -7.43 22.18 -8.46
N VAL A 189 -6.79 21.24 -7.79
CA VAL A 189 -6.80 21.08 -6.33
C VAL A 189 -5.47 21.60 -5.81
N PRO A 190 -5.43 22.53 -4.82
CA PRO A 190 -4.18 23.03 -4.26
C PRO A 190 -3.28 21.91 -3.74
N ALA A 191 -1.97 22.09 -3.79
CA ALA A 191 -0.98 21.18 -3.23
C ALA A 191 0.20 21.98 -2.66
N SER A 192 0.73 21.57 -1.51
CA SER A 192 1.95 22.08 -0.89
C SER A 192 3.10 21.14 -1.23
N ARG A 193 3.82 21.44 -2.29
CA ARG A 193 4.86 20.57 -2.84
C ARG A 193 6.15 20.59 -2.04
N GLY A 194 6.98 19.57 -2.19
CA GLY A 194 8.23 19.42 -1.47
C GLY A 194 8.06 19.13 0.02
N ILE A 195 6.86 18.75 0.44
CA ILE A 195 6.53 18.15 1.72
C ILE A 195 5.67 16.93 1.42
N CYS A 196 6.07 15.75 1.84
CA CYS A 196 5.23 14.55 1.78
C CYS A 196 3.98 14.80 2.67
N CYS A 197 2.82 14.30 2.43
CA CYS A 197 2.32 13.26 1.54
C CYS A 197 0.83 13.49 1.25
N HIS A 198 0.06 12.41 1.04
CA HIS A 198 -1.40 12.34 0.95
C HIS A 198 -1.99 13.07 -0.26
N VAL A 199 -1.81 12.46 -1.43
CA VAL A 199 -2.30 13.02 -2.69
C VAL A 199 -3.70 12.53 -3.07
N GLY A 200 -4.08 11.29 -2.73
CA GLY A 200 -5.29 10.66 -3.19
C GLY A 200 -5.29 10.48 -4.71
N GLY A 201 -6.43 10.68 -5.37
CA GLY A 201 -6.48 10.88 -6.83
C GLY A 201 -7.29 9.87 -7.62
N ASP A 202 -8.09 9.04 -7.00
CA ASP A 202 -8.93 8.08 -7.70
C ASP A 202 -10.16 8.72 -8.33
N ILE A 203 -10.61 8.15 -9.48
CA ILE A 203 -11.67 8.71 -10.31
C ILE A 203 -12.70 7.62 -10.64
N ASP A 204 -13.96 7.83 -10.27
CA ASP A 204 -15.08 6.98 -10.71
C ASP A 204 -16.32 7.81 -11.05
N PHE A 205 -17.35 7.17 -11.57
CA PHE A 205 -18.59 7.80 -12.02
C PHE A 205 -19.82 7.08 -11.47
N ASP A 206 -20.85 7.84 -11.11
CA ASP A 206 -22.17 7.26 -10.83
C ASP A 206 -22.98 6.98 -12.11
N ALA A 207 -24.15 6.35 -11.93
CA ALA A 207 -25.06 6.03 -13.04
C ALA A 207 -25.61 7.28 -13.76
N GLN A 208 -25.57 8.45 -13.12
CA GLN A 208 -25.99 9.73 -13.70
C GLN A 208 -24.82 10.41 -14.46
N GLY A 209 -23.63 9.78 -14.41
CA GLY A 209 -22.39 10.28 -15.02
C GLY A 209 -21.86 11.51 -14.30
N ASN A 210 -22.08 11.64 -12.99
CA ASN A 210 -21.32 12.55 -12.18
C ASN A 210 -19.95 11.92 -11.90
N LEU A 211 -18.90 12.72 -12.01
CA LEU A 211 -17.52 12.33 -11.69
C LEU A 211 -17.29 12.51 -10.20
N TYR A 212 -16.73 11.49 -9.58
CA TYR A 212 -16.18 11.53 -8.24
C TYR A 212 -14.66 11.51 -8.31
N LEU A 213 -14.02 12.33 -7.47
CA LEU A 213 -12.58 12.43 -7.33
C LEU A 213 -12.23 12.40 -5.84
N SER A 214 -11.36 11.47 -5.45
CA SER A 214 -10.77 11.49 -4.11
C SER A 214 -9.55 12.42 -4.08
N THR A 215 -9.35 13.13 -2.97
CA THR A 215 -8.20 14.01 -2.75
C THR A 215 -7.66 13.83 -1.35
N GLY A 216 -6.37 13.63 -1.19
CA GLY A 216 -5.71 13.57 0.10
C GLY A 216 -5.66 14.93 0.80
N ASP A 217 -5.36 14.94 2.08
CA ASP A 217 -5.34 16.16 2.89
C ASP A 217 -4.08 17.02 2.68
N ASP A 218 -3.08 16.50 1.95
CA ASP A 218 -1.84 17.21 1.66
C ASP A 218 -1.13 17.64 2.96
N SER A 219 -1.15 16.78 3.98
CA SER A 219 -0.48 17.04 5.25
C SER A 219 0.72 16.10 5.45
N ASN A 220 1.76 16.62 6.08
CA ASN A 220 2.92 15.80 6.44
C ASN A 220 2.60 14.99 7.71
N PRO A 221 2.78 13.65 7.70
CA PRO A 221 2.47 12.79 8.83
C PRO A 221 3.57 12.76 9.91
N PHE A 222 4.79 13.21 9.62
CA PHE A 222 5.97 12.84 10.38
C PHE A 222 6.17 13.63 11.68
N ALA A 223 5.80 14.89 11.77
CA ALA A 223 6.10 15.70 12.96
C ALA A 223 4.99 15.70 14.03
N SER A 224 4.09 14.72 14.01
CA SER A 224 2.95 14.63 14.94
C SER A 224 3.01 13.41 15.86
N ASP A 225 4.15 12.72 15.95
CA ASP A 225 4.31 11.43 16.65
C ASP A 225 3.30 10.37 16.19
N GLY A 226 2.90 10.43 14.92
CA GLY A 226 1.90 9.53 14.32
C GLY A 226 0.45 9.84 14.69
N TYR A 227 0.17 10.91 15.46
CA TYR A 227 -1.19 11.39 15.75
C TYR A 227 -1.64 12.44 14.73
N THR A 228 -2.70 13.17 15.06
CA THR A 228 -3.22 14.23 14.18
C THR A 228 -2.23 15.40 14.03
N PRO A 229 -1.90 15.82 12.79
CA PRO A 229 -1.08 16.99 12.54
C PRO A 229 -1.94 18.26 12.63
N VAL A 230 -1.82 18.97 13.73
CA VAL A 230 -2.54 20.23 14.03
C VAL A 230 -1.57 21.32 14.47
N ASP A 231 -0.39 21.40 13.83
CA ASP A 231 0.65 22.37 14.16
C ASP A 231 0.30 23.75 13.62
N GLU A 232 -0.23 24.60 14.49
CA GLU A 232 -0.68 25.95 14.17
C GLU A 232 0.43 27.02 14.26
N ARG A 233 1.67 26.67 14.57
CA ARG A 233 2.78 27.62 14.67
C ARG A 233 2.96 28.40 13.37
N ALA A 234 3.08 29.73 13.48
CA ALA A 234 3.14 30.61 12.31
C ALA A 234 4.41 30.41 11.45
N ILE A 235 5.49 29.91 12.06
CA ILE A 235 6.76 29.61 11.37
C ILE A 235 6.78 28.22 10.74
N ARG A 236 5.85 27.33 11.14
CA ARG A 236 5.79 25.95 10.62
C ARG A 236 5.16 25.93 9.23
N ASN A 237 5.67 25.08 8.36
CA ASN A 237 5.08 24.89 7.04
C ASN A 237 3.59 24.50 7.19
N PRO A 238 2.67 25.13 6.43
CA PRO A 238 1.24 24.85 6.53
C PRO A 238 0.86 23.38 6.31
N ALA A 239 1.70 22.60 5.64
CA ALA A 239 1.47 21.16 5.44
C ALA A 239 1.45 20.35 6.76
N TYR A 240 1.93 20.88 7.86
CA TYR A 240 1.84 20.25 9.18
C TYR A 240 0.53 20.55 9.95
N ASP A 241 -0.46 21.14 9.28
CA ASP A 241 -1.76 21.46 9.85
C ASP A 241 -2.90 20.98 8.93
N ALA A 242 -3.40 19.78 9.17
CA ALA A 242 -4.50 19.18 8.39
C ALA A 242 -5.84 19.92 8.57
N GLN A 243 -5.96 20.81 9.55
CA GLN A 243 -7.14 21.65 9.73
C GLN A 243 -7.30 22.64 8.56
N ARG A 244 -6.17 23.04 7.91
CA ARG A 244 -6.20 23.93 6.73
C ARG A 244 -6.83 23.29 5.49
N SER A 245 -6.89 21.97 5.46
CA SER A 245 -7.27 21.15 4.31
C SER A 245 -8.48 20.24 4.62
N ALA A 246 -8.29 19.05 5.18
CA ALA A 246 -9.37 18.10 5.45
C ALA A 246 -10.48 18.67 6.34
N GLY A 247 -10.13 19.40 7.39
CA GLY A 247 -11.05 20.10 8.27
C GLY A 247 -11.61 21.42 7.72
N ASN A 248 -11.22 21.86 6.52
CA ASN A 248 -11.61 23.16 5.96
C ASN A 248 -12.71 23.00 4.90
N THR A 249 -13.85 23.61 5.10
CA THR A 249 -14.99 23.56 4.18
C THR A 249 -14.80 24.38 2.90
N ASP A 250 -13.79 25.25 2.84
CA ASP A 250 -13.44 26.06 1.66
C ASP A 250 -12.19 25.53 0.93
N ASP A 251 -11.78 24.31 1.23
CA ASP A 251 -10.64 23.64 0.61
C ASP A 251 -11.07 22.32 -0.02
N LEU A 252 -10.40 21.93 -1.12
CA LEU A 252 -10.75 20.72 -1.89
C LEU A 252 -9.93 19.48 -1.47
N ARG A 253 -8.97 19.61 -0.55
CA ARG A 253 -8.11 18.52 -0.07
C ARG A 253 -8.73 17.78 1.11
N GLY A 254 -8.45 16.47 1.23
CA GLY A 254 -9.06 15.59 2.23
C GLY A 254 -10.56 15.37 2.00
N LYS A 255 -10.95 15.13 0.75
CA LYS A 255 -12.35 15.15 0.27
C LYS A 255 -12.65 14.02 -0.70
N ILE A 256 -13.93 13.70 -0.80
CA ILE A 256 -14.54 13.13 -1.99
C ILE A 256 -15.30 14.26 -2.69
N LEU A 257 -14.86 14.65 -3.86
CA LEU A 257 -15.47 15.68 -4.68
C LEU A 257 -16.47 15.05 -5.65
N ARG A 258 -17.59 15.73 -5.96
CA ARG A 258 -18.56 15.29 -6.96
C ARG A 258 -18.95 16.44 -7.87
N ILE A 259 -18.68 16.26 -9.17
CA ILE A 259 -18.96 17.25 -10.22
C ILE A 259 -19.60 16.58 -11.44
N LYS A 260 -20.22 17.36 -12.30
CA LYS A 260 -20.70 16.92 -13.62
C LYS A 260 -19.88 17.61 -14.70
N VAL A 261 -19.08 16.85 -15.43
CA VAL A 261 -18.28 17.40 -16.53
C VAL A 261 -19.14 17.57 -17.79
N ASN A 262 -19.11 18.76 -18.37
CA ASN A 262 -19.85 19.11 -19.57
C ASN A 262 -19.06 18.75 -20.84
N ALA A 263 -19.75 18.67 -21.97
CA ALA A 263 -19.15 18.31 -23.25
C ALA A 263 -18.02 19.26 -23.68
N ASP A 264 -18.11 20.54 -23.34
CA ASP A 264 -17.13 21.58 -23.67
C ASP A 264 -15.85 21.53 -22.75
N GLY A 265 -15.88 20.74 -21.69
CA GLY A 265 -14.79 20.65 -20.73
C GLY A 265 -14.95 21.56 -19.51
N THR A 266 -16.02 22.30 -19.39
CA THR A 266 -16.43 22.93 -18.14
C THR A 266 -17.09 21.90 -17.22
N TYR A 267 -17.37 22.26 -15.95
CA TYR A 267 -18.18 21.42 -15.09
C TYR A 267 -19.29 22.21 -14.40
N SER A 268 -20.26 21.50 -13.90
CA SER A 268 -21.30 21.98 -12.99
C SER A 268 -21.30 21.14 -11.73
N VAL A 269 -21.83 21.69 -10.66
CA VAL A 269 -21.99 20.97 -9.39
C VAL A 269 -23.40 20.41 -9.34
N PRO A 270 -23.57 19.08 -9.22
CA PRO A 270 -24.89 18.48 -9.09
C PRO A 270 -25.51 18.79 -7.72
N ASP A 271 -26.83 18.88 -7.66
CA ASP A 271 -27.56 19.03 -6.40
C ASP A 271 -27.27 17.87 -5.43
N GLY A 272 -27.33 18.15 -4.14
CA GLY A 272 -27.16 17.13 -3.09
C GLY A 272 -25.71 16.86 -2.69
N ASN A 273 -24.76 17.73 -3.01
CA ASN A 273 -23.45 17.75 -2.35
C ASN A 273 -23.59 18.30 -0.92
N LEU A 274 -22.50 18.20 -0.12
CA LEU A 274 -22.52 18.55 1.29
C LEU A 274 -22.91 20.03 1.52
N PHE A 275 -22.45 20.91 0.64
CA PHE A 275 -22.74 22.33 0.73
C PHE A 275 -23.47 22.81 -0.54
N PRO A 276 -24.63 23.45 -0.40
CA PRO A 276 -25.32 24.07 -1.55
C PRO A 276 -24.45 25.16 -2.21
N ALA A 277 -24.56 25.27 -3.53
CA ALA A 277 -23.87 26.31 -4.28
C ALA A 277 -24.19 27.72 -3.74
N GLY A 278 -23.16 28.56 -3.60
CA GLY A 278 -23.29 29.90 -3.05
C GLY A 278 -23.26 29.99 -1.52
N THR A 279 -23.13 28.89 -0.79
CA THR A 279 -22.91 28.91 0.65
C THR A 279 -21.53 29.52 0.93
N ALA A 280 -21.50 30.62 1.69
CA ALA A 280 -20.24 31.30 2.01
C ALA A 280 -19.27 30.40 2.78
N LYS A 281 -17.99 30.55 2.50
CA LYS A 281 -16.91 29.76 3.15
C LYS A 281 -17.02 28.25 2.93
N THR A 282 -17.55 27.83 1.78
CA THR A 282 -17.65 26.42 1.42
C THR A 282 -17.36 26.21 -0.06
N ARG A 283 -16.92 25.02 -0.40
CA ARG A 283 -16.77 24.57 -1.78
C ARG A 283 -17.94 23.62 -2.13
N PRO A 284 -18.75 24.01 -3.11
CA PRO A 284 -19.93 23.19 -3.48
C PRO A 284 -19.58 21.87 -4.15
N GLU A 285 -18.35 21.69 -4.61
CA GLU A 285 -17.83 20.45 -5.18
C GLU A 285 -17.73 19.32 -4.15
N ILE A 286 -17.68 19.64 -2.84
CA ILE A 286 -17.49 18.69 -1.75
C ILE A 286 -18.72 17.80 -1.60
N TYR A 287 -18.59 16.52 -1.87
CA TYR A 287 -19.58 15.49 -1.56
C TYR A 287 -19.39 14.96 -0.13
N ALA A 288 -18.15 14.62 0.24
CA ALA A 288 -17.81 14.27 1.60
C ALA A 288 -16.45 14.88 1.98
N MET A 289 -16.25 15.17 3.28
CA MET A 289 -15.03 15.76 3.84
C MET A 289 -14.52 14.95 5.02
N GLY A 290 -13.33 15.32 5.51
CA GLY A 290 -12.78 14.72 6.72
C GLY A 290 -12.08 13.39 6.45
N PHE A 291 -11.31 13.30 5.37
CA PHE A 291 -10.43 12.18 5.03
C PHE A 291 -8.97 12.60 5.13
N ARG A 292 -8.09 11.64 5.46
CA ARG A 292 -6.64 11.85 5.47
C ARG A 292 -6.03 11.58 4.08
N ASN A 293 -6.07 10.34 3.64
CA ASN A 293 -5.60 9.94 2.32
C ASN A 293 -6.55 8.89 1.71
N PRO A 294 -7.72 9.32 1.20
CA PRO A 294 -8.68 8.44 0.53
C PRO A 294 -8.10 7.98 -0.80
N PHE A 295 -7.15 7.04 -0.74
CA PHE A 295 -6.24 6.72 -1.83
C PHE A 295 -6.95 5.97 -2.97
N ARG A 296 -7.84 5.02 -2.63
CA ARG A 296 -8.70 4.34 -3.61
C ARG A 296 -10.15 4.37 -3.18
N MET A 297 -11.02 4.57 -4.16
CA MET A 297 -12.45 4.57 -3.96
C MET A 297 -13.19 3.91 -5.13
N SER A 298 -14.44 3.54 -4.91
CA SER A 298 -15.34 3.13 -5.99
C SER A 298 -16.75 3.60 -5.74
N VAL A 299 -17.49 3.87 -6.82
CA VAL A 299 -18.91 4.23 -6.77
C VAL A 299 -19.75 3.03 -7.17
N ASP A 300 -20.55 2.52 -6.26
CA ASP A 300 -21.58 1.53 -6.59
C ASP A 300 -22.69 2.19 -7.42
N LYS A 301 -22.61 2.07 -8.72
CA LYS A 301 -23.45 2.81 -9.68
C LYS A 301 -24.96 2.70 -9.42
N PRO A 302 -25.54 1.53 -9.08
CA PRO A 302 -26.97 1.42 -8.79
C PRO A 302 -27.43 2.16 -7.54
N THR A 303 -26.59 2.27 -6.50
CA THR A 303 -26.97 2.89 -5.23
C THR A 303 -26.43 4.30 -5.02
N GLY A 304 -25.39 4.68 -5.77
CA GLY A 304 -24.62 5.91 -5.57
C GLY A 304 -23.77 5.92 -4.30
N THR A 305 -23.61 4.77 -3.65
CA THR A 305 -22.73 4.62 -2.47
C THR A 305 -21.28 4.68 -2.91
N VAL A 306 -20.46 5.49 -2.24
CA VAL A 306 -19.02 5.55 -2.45
C VAL A 306 -18.33 4.72 -1.36
N TYR A 307 -17.52 3.77 -1.77
CA TYR A 307 -16.64 3.02 -0.89
C TYR A 307 -15.25 3.62 -0.96
N VAL A 308 -14.64 3.87 0.19
CA VAL A 308 -13.37 4.60 0.30
C VAL A 308 -12.42 3.79 1.18
N GLY A 309 -11.19 3.61 0.76
CA GLY A 309 -10.08 3.18 1.61
C GLY A 309 -9.32 4.44 2.05
N ASP A 310 -9.40 4.78 3.33
CA ASP A 310 -8.73 5.96 3.89
C ASP A 310 -7.54 5.52 4.75
N TYR A 311 -6.38 5.99 4.36
CA TYR A 311 -5.12 5.70 5.03
C TYR A 311 -4.99 6.55 6.29
N GLY A 312 -4.86 5.92 7.43
CA GLY A 312 -4.85 6.57 8.75
C GLY A 312 -3.45 6.97 9.25
N PRO A 313 -3.37 7.58 10.43
CA PRO A 313 -2.12 7.95 11.07
C PRO A 313 -1.40 6.75 11.72
N ASP A 314 -0.11 6.90 12.01
CA ASP A 314 0.81 5.81 12.31
C ASP A 314 1.09 5.60 13.82
N ALA A 315 0.37 6.28 14.72
CA ALA A 315 0.61 6.14 16.16
C ALA A 315 0.40 4.70 16.64
N GLY A 316 1.43 4.02 17.10
CA GLY A 316 1.37 2.62 17.51
C GLY A 316 0.56 2.36 18.79
N THR A 317 0.27 3.39 19.59
CA THR A 317 -0.43 3.27 20.88
C THR A 317 -1.35 4.46 21.14
N THR A 318 -2.45 4.22 21.88
CA THR A 318 -3.32 5.30 22.36
C THR A 318 -2.62 6.10 23.48
N ASP A 319 -2.52 7.41 23.31
CA ASP A 319 -2.07 8.35 24.35
C ASP A 319 -3.24 9.27 24.75
N PRO A 320 -3.66 9.27 26.03
CA PRO A 320 -4.72 10.16 26.50
C PRO A 320 -4.44 11.66 26.31
N LYS A 321 -3.19 12.02 25.98
CA LYS A 321 -2.76 13.40 25.74
C LYS A 321 -2.69 13.77 24.26
N ARG A 322 -2.74 12.79 23.38
CA ARG A 322 -2.62 13.01 21.93
C ARG A 322 -3.84 12.45 21.18
N GLY A 323 -4.34 11.29 21.57
CA GLY A 323 -5.50 10.67 20.94
C GLY A 323 -5.39 9.15 20.83
N PRO A 324 -6.25 8.52 20.00
CA PRO A 324 -6.22 7.09 19.73
C PRO A 324 -4.94 6.68 19.03
N ALA A 325 -4.61 5.38 19.14
CA ALA A 325 -3.67 4.76 18.23
C ALA A 325 -4.12 4.93 16.77
N GLY A 326 -3.19 4.87 15.85
CA GLY A 326 -3.49 4.92 14.42
C GLY A 326 -4.51 3.87 14.04
N GLN A 327 -5.50 4.29 13.27
CA GLN A 327 -6.50 3.44 12.65
C GLN A 327 -6.66 3.84 11.20
N VAL A 328 -6.78 2.83 10.35
CA VAL A 328 -7.19 3.01 8.96
C VAL A 328 -8.61 2.52 8.76
N GLU A 329 -9.26 2.90 7.67
CA GLU A 329 -10.66 2.61 7.56
C GLU A 329 -11.14 2.36 6.13
N PHE A 330 -12.12 1.47 6.02
CA PHE A 330 -13.03 1.48 4.89
C PHE A 330 -14.26 2.31 5.26
N ALA A 331 -14.44 3.44 4.60
CA ALA A 331 -15.64 4.25 4.74
C ALA A 331 -16.69 3.86 3.69
N ARG A 332 -17.97 3.96 4.06
CA ARG A 332 -19.12 3.71 3.19
C ARG A 332 -20.00 4.95 3.14
N VAL A 333 -19.76 5.80 2.17
CA VAL A 333 -20.42 7.10 2.01
C VAL A 333 -21.75 6.92 1.28
N THR A 334 -22.83 6.80 2.03
CA THR A 334 -24.20 6.63 1.50
C THR A 334 -24.92 7.96 1.29
N LYS A 335 -24.40 9.02 1.87
CA LYS A 335 -24.90 10.41 1.79
C LYS A 335 -23.76 11.38 2.07
N PRO A 336 -23.86 12.64 1.64
CA PRO A 336 -22.88 13.66 1.99
C PRO A 336 -22.66 13.79 3.49
N GLY A 337 -21.40 14.00 3.91
CA GLY A 337 -21.07 14.09 5.32
C GLY A 337 -19.62 14.43 5.61
N ASN A 338 -19.30 14.50 6.91
CA ASN A 338 -17.95 14.66 7.44
C ASN A 338 -17.52 13.33 8.07
N TYR A 339 -16.32 12.82 7.74
CA TYR A 339 -15.78 11.54 8.21
C TYR A 339 -14.70 11.69 9.29
N GLY A 340 -14.55 12.91 9.83
CA GLY A 340 -13.93 13.19 11.13
C GLY A 340 -12.53 13.76 11.08
N TRP A 341 -11.67 13.32 10.17
CA TRP A 341 -10.27 13.80 10.11
C TRP A 341 -10.17 15.31 9.88
N PRO A 342 -9.28 16.05 10.58
CA PRO A 342 -8.23 15.58 11.50
C PRO A 342 -8.63 15.54 12.99
N TYR A 343 -9.89 15.65 13.33
CA TYR A 343 -10.39 15.73 14.70
C TYR A 343 -10.73 14.38 15.29
N CYS A 344 -11.18 13.44 14.45
CA CYS A 344 -11.68 12.13 14.84
C CYS A 344 -11.29 11.10 13.79
N THR A 345 -11.22 9.83 14.20
CA THR A 345 -10.95 8.68 13.34
C THR A 345 -11.82 7.47 13.75
N GLY A 346 -11.91 6.45 12.91
CA GLY A 346 -12.54 5.18 13.22
C GLY A 346 -14.01 5.28 13.67
N ASP A 347 -14.32 4.80 14.84
CA ASP A 347 -15.67 4.88 15.46
C ASP A 347 -15.97 6.24 16.10
N ASN A 348 -15.45 7.32 15.54
CA ASN A 348 -15.43 8.68 16.11
C ASN A 348 -14.57 8.77 17.39
N ASP A 349 -13.43 8.10 17.40
CA ASP A 349 -12.42 8.25 18.43
C ASP A 349 -11.76 9.64 18.30
N ALA A 350 -11.85 10.44 19.35
CA ALA A 350 -11.41 11.82 19.31
C ALA A 350 -9.91 11.97 19.54
N TYR A 351 -9.24 12.74 18.67
CA TYR A 351 -7.92 13.28 18.95
C TYR A 351 -7.97 14.38 20.00
N VAL A 352 -6.81 14.74 20.53
CA VAL A 352 -6.64 15.81 21.52
C VAL A 352 -6.01 17.00 20.82
N ASP A 353 -6.56 18.17 21.04
CA ASP A 353 -5.97 19.44 20.62
C ASP A 353 -4.59 19.59 21.27
N TYR A 354 -3.54 19.74 20.46
CA TYR A 354 -2.16 19.75 20.95
C TYR A 354 -1.43 21.01 20.49
N ASP A 355 -0.97 21.79 21.47
CA ASP A 355 -0.15 22.97 21.20
C ASP A 355 1.32 22.55 21.02
N PHE A 356 1.79 22.51 19.77
CA PHE A 356 3.17 22.18 19.41
C PHE A 356 4.19 23.25 19.84
N ALA A 357 3.77 24.49 20.17
CA ALA A 357 4.68 25.50 20.63
C ALA A 357 5.04 25.35 22.13
N THR A 358 4.11 24.86 22.92
CA THR A 358 4.27 24.67 24.37
C THR A 358 4.35 23.20 24.76
N GLU A 359 4.19 22.28 23.83
CA GLU A 359 4.15 20.83 24.04
C GLU A 359 3.09 20.44 25.09
N THR A 360 1.91 21.04 24.99
CA THR A 360 0.83 20.83 25.97
C THR A 360 -0.46 20.39 25.31
N SER A 361 -1.14 19.45 25.93
CA SER A 361 -2.43 18.92 25.49
C SER A 361 -3.56 19.82 25.98
N GLY A 362 -4.47 20.14 25.08
CA GLY A 362 -5.74 20.81 25.34
C GLY A 362 -6.86 19.81 25.68
N ALA A 363 -8.07 20.09 25.20
CA ALA A 363 -9.22 19.21 25.32
C ALA A 363 -9.28 18.24 24.13
N ALA A 364 -9.93 17.08 24.31
CA ALA A 364 -10.30 16.23 23.19
C ALA A 364 -11.30 16.97 22.27
N PHE A 365 -11.18 16.76 20.97
CA PHE A 365 -12.13 17.32 20.01
C PHE A 365 -13.53 16.72 20.19
N ASP A 366 -14.55 17.47 19.87
CA ASP A 366 -15.95 17.00 19.93
C ASP A 366 -16.36 16.47 18.55
N CYS A 367 -16.39 15.17 18.38
CA CYS A 367 -16.77 14.53 17.11
C CYS A 367 -18.23 14.78 16.71
N ALA A 368 -19.12 15.07 17.67
CA ALA A 368 -20.52 15.39 17.39
C ALA A 368 -20.71 16.86 16.93
N ALA A 369 -19.76 17.74 17.27
CA ALA A 369 -19.79 19.15 16.90
C ALA A 369 -18.37 19.70 16.71
N PRO A 370 -17.58 19.15 15.73
CA PRO A 370 -16.20 19.54 15.57
C PRO A 370 -16.08 21.00 15.14
N LYS A 371 -15.01 21.64 15.62
CA LYS A 371 -14.74 23.05 15.33
C LYS A 371 -13.35 23.20 14.73
N ASN A 372 -13.28 23.92 13.62
CA ASN A 372 -12.02 24.33 13.03
C ASN A 372 -11.68 25.76 13.48
N THR A 373 -10.78 25.86 14.45
CA THR A 373 -10.32 27.15 15.00
C THR A 373 -8.91 27.52 14.55
N SER A 374 -8.31 26.71 13.68
CA SER A 374 -6.98 26.99 13.12
C SER A 374 -6.90 28.39 12.49
N PRO A 375 -5.81 29.14 12.72
CA PRO A 375 -5.58 30.41 12.06
C PRO A 375 -5.47 30.29 10.52
N ARG A 376 -5.30 29.09 10.01
CA ARG A 376 -5.27 28.78 8.57
C ARG A 376 -6.62 28.40 7.98
N ASN A 377 -7.68 28.33 8.79
CA ASN A 377 -9.03 28.03 8.34
C ASN A 377 -9.65 29.18 7.55
N THR A 378 -9.98 28.97 6.29
CA THR A 378 -10.77 29.92 5.46
C THR A 378 -12.26 29.58 5.42
N GLY A 379 -12.63 28.38 5.88
CA GLY A 379 -13.97 27.83 5.85
C GLY A 379 -14.84 28.18 7.06
N LEU A 380 -15.81 27.34 7.33
CA LEU A 380 -16.67 27.41 8.50
C LEU A 380 -15.89 27.00 9.76
N THR A 381 -16.21 27.62 10.88
CA THR A 381 -15.69 27.21 12.19
C THR A 381 -16.46 26.01 12.73
N ASP A 382 -17.79 26.02 12.64
CA ASP A 382 -18.63 24.90 13.08
C ASP A 382 -18.79 23.93 11.92
N LEU A 383 -18.33 22.70 12.10
CA LEU A 383 -18.32 21.67 11.07
C LEU A 383 -19.50 20.70 11.25
N PRO A 384 -19.93 20.03 10.19
CA PRO A 384 -20.88 18.92 10.32
C PRO A 384 -20.35 17.85 11.26
N ALA A 385 -21.25 17.20 12.02
CA ALA A 385 -20.91 16.09 12.89
C ALA A 385 -20.13 15.00 12.15
N ALA A 386 -19.11 14.45 12.78
CA ALA A 386 -18.35 13.33 12.22
C ALA A 386 -19.23 12.08 12.15
N GLN A 387 -19.06 11.33 11.08
CA GLN A 387 -19.68 10.01 10.88
C GLN A 387 -18.62 8.94 11.09
N PRO A 388 -18.94 7.84 11.82
CA PRO A 388 -17.98 6.78 12.04
C PRO A 388 -17.68 6.05 10.75
N ALA A 389 -16.50 5.44 10.68
CA ALA A 389 -16.12 4.53 9.61
C ALA A 389 -17.06 3.32 9.53
N TRP A 390 -17.15 2.72 8.36
CA TRP A 390 -17.85 1.45 8.18
C TRP A 390 -17.07 0.27 8.74
N ILE A 391 -15.76 0.22 8.49
CA ILE A 391 -14.84 -0.78 9.05
C ILE A 391 -13.55 -0.06 9.43
N PRO A 392 -13.44 0.44 10.67
CA PRO A 392 -12.16 0.86 11.20
C PRO A 392 -11.34 -0.39 11.54
N TYR A 393 -10.02 -0.34 11.33
CA TYR A 393 -9.14 -1.40 11.78
C TYR A 393 -7.72 -0.88 12.06
N ASP A 394 -7.06 -1.58 12.97
CA ASP A 394 -5.66 -1.44 13.32
C ASP A 394 -4.98 -2.81 13.24
N GLY A 395 -3.77 -2.93 13.76
CA GLY A 395 -2.90 -4.09 13.66
C GLY A 395 -3.54 -5.47 13.82
N GLY A 396 -4.70 -5.60 14.42
CA GLY A 396 -5.36 -6.91 14.64
C GLY A 396 -6.81 -6.84 15.10
N SER A 397 -7.41 -5.65 15.13
CA SER A 397 -8.78 -5.44 15.65
C SER A 397 -9.86 -6.10 14.81
N VAL A 398 -9.63 -6.37 13.53
CA VAL A 398 -10.51 -7.13 12.65
C VAL A 398 -9.84 -8.47 12.31
N PRO A 399 -10.21 -9.57 12.99
CA PRO A 399 -9.51 -10.85 12.85
C PRO A 399 -9.45 -11.39 11.42
N GLU A 400 -10.48 -11.15 10.61
CA GLU A 400 -10.54 -11.57 9.22
C GLU A 400 -9.52 -10.83 8.33
N PHE A 401 -9.05 -9.66 8.74
CA PHE A 401 -8.02 -8.91 8.04
C PHE A 401 -6.60 -9.37 8.42
N GLY A 402 -6.46 -10.09 9.54
CA GLY A 402 -5.15 -10.50 10.06
C GLY A 402 -4.42 -9.34 10.71
N THR A 403 -3.08 -9.44 10.78
CA THR A 403 -2.18 -8.43 11.37
C THR A 403 -1.20 -7.92 10.33
N GLY A 404 -0.54 -6.80 10.59
CA GLY A 404 0.48 -6.20 9.73
C GLY A 404 0.13 -4.79 9.31
N SER A 405 0.64 -4.37 8.17
CA SER A 405 0.43 -3.05 7.55
C SER A 405 -1.03 -2.62 7.47
N GLU A 406 -1.26 -1.34 7.37
CA GLU A 406 -2.56 -0.68 7.43
C GLU A 406 -2.74 0.24 6.22
N SER A 407 -2.99 -0.36 5.04
CA SER A 407 -3.03 0.32 3.74
C SER A 407 -4.27 -0.07 2.94
N PRO A 408 -5.47 0.41 3.31
CA PRO A 408 -6.73 0.02 2.69
C PRO A 408 -6.86 0.52 1.26
N MET A 409 -7.16 -0.39 0.34
CA MET A 409 -7.47 -0.13 -1.07
C MET A 409 -8.94 -0.50 -1.33
N ALA A 410 -9.82 0.50 -1.44
CA ALA A 410 -11.21 0.24 -1.76
C ALA A 410 -11.34 -0.14 -3.23
N GLY A 411 -11.82 -1.33 -3.48
CA GLY A 411 -12.16 -1.80 -4.81
C GLY A 411 -13.66 -1.71 -5.11
N PRO A 412 -14.13 -2.34 -6.18
CA PRO A 412 -15.49 -2.20 -6.68
C PRO A 412 -16.51 -3.06 -5.93
N VAL A 413 -17.79 -2.70 -6.09
CA VAL A 413 -18.91 -3.58 -5.79
C VAL A 413 -19.25 -4.40 -7.04
N TYR A 414 -19.31 -5.72 -6.92
CA TYR A 414 -19.74 -6.55 -8.03
C TYR A 414 -21.24 -6.40 -8.30
N ARG A 415 -21.60 -6.26 -9.58
CA ARG A 415 -23.00 -6.24 -10.01
C ARG A 415 -23.21 -7.29 -11.10
N TYR A 416 -24.03 -8.29 -10.76
CA TYR A 416 -24.29 -9.40 -11.64
C TYR A 416 -25.18 -8.98 -12.83
N ASP A 417 -24.66 -9.09 -14.03
CA ASP A 417 -25.44 -8.91 -15.26
C ASP A 417 -26.00 -10.25 -15.76
N ALA A 418 -27.30 -10.45 -15.57
CA ALA A 418 -27.98 -11.66 -16.07
C ALA A 418 -28.06 -11.71 -17.61
N ALA A 419 -27.96 -10.59 -18.31
CA ALA A 419 -27.99 -10.52 -19.77
C ALA A 419 -26.64 -10.84 -20.40
N SER A 420 -25.54 -10.69 -19.66
CA SER A 420 -24.21 -11.00 -20.15
C SER A 420 -24.04 -12.53 -20.37
N THR A 421 -23.53 -12.88 -21.54
CA THR A 421 -23.18 -14.26 -21.91
C THR A 421 -21.73 -14.62 -21.58
N SER A 422 -21.02 -13.73 -20.91
CA SER A 422 -19.63 -13.96 -20.52
C SER A 422 -19.48 -15.20 -19.67
N GLN A 423 -18.54 -16.06 -20.04
CA GLN A 423 -18.23 -17.29 -19.29
C GLN A 423 -17.30 -17.05 -18.10
N VAL A 424 -16.67 -15.86 -18.04
CA VAL A 424 -15.70 -15.48 -17.01
C VAL A 424 -16.30 -14.61 -15.91
N LYS A 425 -17.55 -14.15 -16.07
CA LYS A 425 -18.22 -13.32 -15.07
C LYS A 425 -18.39 -14.04 -13.75
N PHE A 426 -18.31 -13.28 -12.68
CA PHE A 426 -18.51 -13.83 -11.34
C PHE A 426 -19.94 -14.37 -11.15
N PRO A 427 -20.14 -15.37 -10.29
CA PRO A 427 -21.46 -15.92 -10.00
C PRO A 427 -22.41 -14.91 -9.38
N GLN A 428 -23.73 -15.11 -9.56
CA GLN A 428 -24.76 -14.26 -8.98
C GLN A 428 -24.69 -14.16 -7.44
N ALA A 429 -24.12 -15.16 -6.77
CA ALA A 429 -23.92 -15.16 -5.33
C ALA A 429 -22.98 -14.02 -4.84
N TYR A 430 -22.25 -13.39 -5.75
CA TYR A 430 -21.37 -12.25 -5.48
C TYR A 430 -22.05 -10.89 -5.70
N ASP A 431 -23.27 -10.86 -6.23
CA ASP A 431 -23.98 -9.61 -6.49
C ASP A 431 -24.11 -8.77 -5.20
N GLY A 432 -23.75 -7.48 -5.30
CA GLY A 432 -23.75 -6.56 -4.18
C GLY A 432 -22.59 -6.70 -3.20
N ASN A 433 -21.63 -7.59 -3.45
CA ASN A 433 -20.46 -7.70 -2.58
C ASN A 433 -19.40 -6.65 -2.94
N PHE A 434 -18.86 -6.03 -1.91
CA PHE A 434 -17.73 -5.12 -2.02
C PHE A 434 -16.42 -5.91 -1.97
N PHE A 435 -15.47 -5.53 -2.80
CA PHE A 435 -14.12 -6.10 -2.83
C PHE A 435 -13.15 -5.11 -2.19
N ALA A 436 -12.59 -5.49 -1.06
CA ALA A 436 -11.59 -4.73 -0.34
C ALA A 436 -10.20 -5.29 -0.64
N GLY A 437 -9.27 -4.42 -0.98
CA GLY A 437 -7.84 -4.73 -1.08
C GLY A 437 -7.09 -4.19 0.14
N GLU A 438 -5.94 -4.78 0.43
CA GLU A 438 -4.98 -4.26 1.38
C GLU A 438 -3.58 -4.41 0.80
N PHE A 439 -2.89 -3.27 0.67
CA PHE A 439 -1.62 -3.19 -0.02
C PHE A 439 -0.51 -3.95 0.72
N GLY A 440 -0.30 -3.64 1.98
CA GLY A 440 0.78 -4.25 2.73
C GLY A 440 0.49 -5.65 3.26
N ARG A 441 -0.76 -5.96 3.62
CA ARG A 441 -1.18 -7.32 4.02
C ARG A 441 -1.40 -8.25 2.83
N ARG A 442 -1.36 -7.72 1.60
CA ARG A 442 -1.33 -8.48 0.35
C ARG A 442 -2.53 -9.40 0.17
N TRP A 443 -3.72 -8.90 0.46
CA TRP A 443 -4.94 -9.67 0.30
C TRP A 443 -6.05 -8.89 -0.42
N ILE A 444 -6.97 -9.64 -1.02
CA ILE A 444 -8.29 -9.18 -1.43
C ILE A 444 -9.32 -9.90 -0.56
N LYS A 445 -10.30 -9.19 -0.02
CA LYS A 445 -11.41 -9.74 0.74
C LYS A 445 -12.73 -9.39 0.05
N ARG A 446 -13.67 -10.33 0.10
CA ARG A 446 -15.05 -10.13 -0.33
C ARG A 446 -15.90 -9.81 0.89
N ILE A 447 -16.54 -8.66 0.90
CA ILE A 447 -17.36 -8.18 2.00
C ILE A 447 -18.82 -8.16 1.55
N ALA A 448 -19.64 -9.05 2.11
CA ALA A 448 -21.06 -9.10 1.89
C ALA A 448 -21.78 -8.27 2.94
N GLN A 449 -22.59 -7.31 2.51
CA GLN A 449 -23.47 -6.54 3.38
C GLN A 449 -24.74 -7.31 3.65
N ALA A 450 -25.20 -7.36 4.90
CA ALA A 450 -26.50 -7.89 5.21
C ALA A 450 -27.62 -7.06 4.56
N ALA A 451 -28.72 -7.70 4.15
CA ALA A 451 -29.82 -7.05 3.43
C ALA A 451 -30.47 -5.89 4.24
N ASP A 452 -30.41 -5.95 5.57
CA ASP A 452 -30.89 -4.91 6.48
C ASP A 452 -29.88 -3.77 6.70
N GLY A 453 -28.66 -3.90 6.13
CA GLY A 453 -27.58 -2.93 6.25
C GLY A 453 -26.88 -2.90 7.62
N THR A 454 -27.25 -3.77 8.57
CA THR A 454 -26.74 -3.74 9.95
C THR A 454 -25.54 -4.65 10.18
N GLY A 455 -25.34 -5.65 9.32
CA GLY A 455 -24.26 -6.63 9.46
C GLY A 455 -23.42 -6.75 8.19
N ARG A 456 -22.24 -7.32 8.35
CA ARG A 456 -21.35 -7.67 7.25
C ARG A 456 -20.69 -9.02 7.47
N THR A 457 -20.33 -9.69 6.39
CA THR A 457 -19.53 -10.91 6.44
C THR A 457 -18.28 -10.69 5.59
N ILE A 458 -17.12 -10.85 6.19
CA ILE A 458 -15.83 -10.71 5.53
C ILE A 458 -15.33 -12.10 5.17
N ASN A 459 -15.10 -12.34 3.89
CA ASN A 459 -14.65 -13.62 3.36
C ASN A 459 -13.30 -13.46 2.66
N ALA A 460 -12.46 -14.47 2.76
CA ALA A 460 -11.27 -14.55 1.92
C ALA A 460 -11.66 -14.60 0.44
N PHE A 461 -10.84 -14.01 -0.41
CA PHE A 461 -10.95 -14.11 -1.86
C PHE A 461 -9.59 -14.56 -2.44
N PRO A 462 -9.54 -15.44 -3.44
CA PRO A 462 -8.28 -15.94 -3.97
C PRO A 462 -7.49 -14.82 -4.65
N TRP A 463 -6.32 -14.53 -4.10
CA TRP A 463 -5.35 -13.57 -4.63
C TRP A 463 -3.95 -14.18 -4.57
N LYS A 464 -3.19 -14.07 -5.68
CA LYS A 464 -1.85 -14.63 -5.82
C LYS A 464 -0.81 -13.60 -6.28
N GLY A 465 -1.15 -12.32 -6.23
CA GLY A 465 -0.23 -11.23 -6.50
C GLY A 465 0.52 -10.77 -5.23
N THR A 466 1.14 -9.61 -5.34
CA THR A 466 1.88 -8.98 -4.27
C THR A 466 1.05 -7.88 -3.60
N GLN A 467 1.14 -6.64 -4.04
CA GLN A 467 0.54 -5.48 -3.39
C GLN A 467 -0.60 -4.93 -4.26
N VAL A 468 -1.84 -5.12 -3.79
CA VAL A 468 -3.03 -4.64 -4.50
C VAL A 468 -3.02 -3.11 -4.53
N MET A 469 -2.93 -2.53 -5.73
CA MET A 469 -2.90 -1.07 -5.90
C MET A 469 -4.25 -0.52 -6.33
N ASP A 470 -4.94 -1.21 -7.26
CA ASP A 470 -6.23 -0.76 -7.79
C ASP A 470 -7.04 -1.93 -8.35
N MET A 471 -8.38 -1.81 -8.39
CA MET A 471 -9.28 -2.87 -8.85
C MET A 471 -10.52 -2.31 -9.55
N ALA A 472 -10.93 -2.96 -10.65
CA ALA A 472 -12.20 -2.66 -11.32
C ALA A 472 -12.84 -3.91 -11.94
N PHE A 473 -14.17 -4.00 -11.98
CA PHE A 473 -14.85 -5.00 -12.79
C PHE A 473 -14.89 -4.57 -14.25
N GLY A 474 -14.53 -5.49 -15.14
CA GLY A 474 -14.68 -5.29 -16.57
C GLY A 474 -16.10 -5.56 -17.08
N PRO A 475 -16.38 -5.20 -18.36
CA PRO A 475 -17.68 -5.46 -19.00
C PRO A 475 -17.95 -6.96 -19.18
N ASP A 476 -16.95 -7.80 -19.04
CA ASP A 476 -17.04 -9.26 -19.03
C ASP A 476 -17.39 -9.84 -17.66
N GLY A 477 -17.47 -9.00 -16.62
CA GLY A 477 -17.77 -9.40 -15.24
C GLY A 477 -16.62 -10.09 -14.50
N ALA A 478 -15.41 -10.04 -15.05
CA ALA A 478 -14.17 -10.43 -14.37
C ALA A 478 -13.59 -9.26 -13.57
N LEU A 479 -12.83 -9.55 -12.50
CA LEU A 479 -12.16 -8.54 -11.69
C LEU A 479 -10.75 -8.29 -12.25
N TYR A 480 -10.47 -7.06 -12.65
CA TYR A 480 -9.14 -6.61 -13.06
C TYR A 480 -8.43 -6.02 -11.84
N VAL A 481 -7.18 -6.40 -11.64
CA VAL A 481 -6.39 -6.00 -10.47
C VAL A 481 -5.03 -5.49 -10.93
N LEU A 482 -4.69 -4.29 -10.50
CA LEU A 482 -3.36 -3.71 -10.66
C LEU A 482 -2.52 -4.08 -9.43
N ASP A 483 -1.42 -4.76 -9.67
CA ASP A 483 -0.44 -5.16 -8.65
C ASP A 483 0.78 -4.24 -8.71
N TYR A 484 1.07 -3.58 -7.62
CA TYR A 484 2.21 -2.67 -7.53
C TYR A 484 3.56 -3.38 -7.70
N GLY A 485 3.63 -4.62 -7.25
CA GLY A 485 4.88 -5.36 -7.16
C GLY A 485 5.49 -5.29 -5.76
N THR A 486 6.81 -5.30 -5.69
CA THR A 486 7.59 -5.24 -4.45
C THR A 486 8.66 -4.16 -4.46
N GLY A 487 8.64 -3.27 -5.46
CA GLY A 487 9.52 -2.10 -5.54
C GLY A 487 9.12 -1.00 -4.56
N TYR A 488 10.02 -0.04 -4.37
CA TYR A 488 9.79 1.16 -3.58
C TYR A 488 9.90 2.38 -4.51
N PHE A 489 8.78 3.06 -4.77
CA PHE A 489 8.69 4.21 -5.68
C PHE A 489 9.18 3.95 -7.12
N ASN A 490 9.19 2.69 -7.52
CA ASN A 490 9.39 2.25 -8.89
C ASN A 490 8.69 0.91 -9.12
N GLY A 491 8.52 0.54 -10.38
CA GLY A 491 8.08 -0.80 -10.75
C GLY A 491 9.18 -1.83 -10.60
N ASP A 492 8.78 -3.09 -10.52
CA ASP A 492 9.70 -4.22 -10.49
C ASP A 492 9.20 -5.41 -11.32
N ALA A 493 9.91 -6.53 -11.27
CA ALA A 493 9.53 -7.75 -11.98
C ALA A 493 8.20 -8.38 -11.50
N ASN A 494 7.67 -7.94 -10.36
CA ASN A 494 6.42 -8.42 -9.79
C ASN A 494 5.24 -7.48 -10.10
N SER A 495 5.49 -6.22 -10.48
CA SER A 495 4.45 -5.29 -10.92
C SER A 495 3.65 -5.90 -12.07
N ALA A 496 2.31 -5.92 -11.97
CA ALA A 496 1.51 -6.66 -12.92
C ALA A 496 0.08 -6.13 -13.06
N LEU A 497 -0.55 -6.48 -14.18
CA LEU A 497 -1.98 -6.36 -14.41
C LEU A 497 -2.56 -7.77 -14.52
N TYR A 498 -3.49 -8.08 -13.64
CA TYR A 498 -4.17 -9.37 -13.61
C TYR A 498 -5.65 -9.24 -13.94
N ARG A 499 -6.23 -10.32 -14.48
CA ARG A 499 -7.67 -10.54 -14.56
C ARG A 499 -8.02 -11.78 -13.73
N ILE A 500 -8.89 -11.63 -12.74
CA ILE A 500 -9.45 -12.75 -11.97
C ILE A 500 -10.81 -13.07 -12.55
N GLU A 501 -10.99 -14.32 -12.97
CA GLU A 501 -12.16 -14.80 -13.68
C GLU A 501 -12.76 -16.03 -13.02
N ASN A 502 -14.07 -16.23 -13.19
CA ASN A 502 -14.71 -17.48 -12.83
C ASN A 502 -14.31 -18.58 -13.82
N ALA A 503 -13.72 -19.65 -13.33
CA ALA A 503 -13.20 -20.75 -14.12
C ALA A 503 -14.06 -22.02 -14.09
N THR A 504 -15.28 -21.97 -13.54
CA THR A 504 -16.18 -23.14 -13.42
C THR A 504 -16.45 -23.86 -14.74
N GLY A 505 -16.26 -23.22 -15.88
CA GLY A 505 -16.41 -23.77 -17.23
C GLY A 505 -15.11 -24.23 -17.91
N GLY A 506 -13.99 -24.24 -17.20
CA GLY A 506 -12.63 -24.58 -17.63
C GLY A 506 -11.66 -23.40 -17.48
N HIS A 507 -10.39 -23.70 -17.39
CA HIS A 507 -9.33 -22.72 -17.14
C HIS A 507 -8.73 -22.18 -18.44
N SER A 508 -8.29 -20.94 -18.40
CA SER A 508 -7.44 -20.37 -19.46
C SER A 508 -5.97 -20.71 -19.20
N PRO A 509 -5.15 -20.95 -20.22
CA PRO A 509 -3.72 -21.10 -20.02
C PRO A 509 -3.10 -19.88 -19.32
N VAL A 510 -2.18 -20.10 -18.40
CA VAL A 510 -1.36 -19.06 -17.78
C VAL A 510 0.00 -19.07 -18.45
N ALA A 511 0.29 -18.01 -19.23
CA ALA A 511 1.52 -17.88 -20.00
C ALA A 511 2.53 -16.96 -19.30
N GLU A 512 3.82 -17.24 -19.52
CA GLU A 512 4.95 -16.38 -19.15
C GLU A 512 5.86 -16.20 -20.36
N ALA A 513 6.45 -15.01 -20.48
CA ALA A 513 7.39 -14.66 -21.53
C ALA A 513 8.64 -14.02 -20.95
N LYS A 514 9.79 -14.33 -21.53
CA LYS A 514 11.09 -13.71 -21.20
C LYS A 514 11.89 -13.48 -22.46
N ALA A 515 12.72 -12.46 -22.43
CA ALA A 515 13.73 -12.21 -23.47
C ALA A 515 15.12 -12.12 -22.86
N ASP A 516 16.15 -12.54 -23.59
CA ASP A 516 17.53 -12.40 -23.13
C ASP A 516 18.05 -10.95 -23.24
N ARG A 517 17.34 -10.11 -23.99
CA ARG A 517 17.60 -8.68 -24.17
C ARG A 517 16.29 -7.96 -24.47
N THR A 518 16.10 -6.82 -23.81
CA THR A 518 14.92 -5.95 -23.99
C THR A 518 15.29 -4.61 -24.63
N SER A 519 16.58 -4.27 -24.72
CA SER A 519 17.07 -3.05 -25.38
C SER A 519 18.39 -3.30 -26.09
N GLY A 520 18.77 -2.41 -27.03
CA GLY A 520 20.03 -2.45 -27.73
C GLY A 520 19.99 -1.89 -29.17
N GLN A 521 21.14 -1.79 -29.80
CA GLN A 521 21.29 -1.27 -31.17
C GLN A 521 20.71 -2.21 -32.24
N ALA A 522 20.14 -1.62 -33.30
CA ALA A 522 19.77 -2.40 -34.50
C ALA A 522 21.01 -2.87 -35.28
N PRO A 523 21.03 -4.10 -35.77
CA PRO A 523 20.04 -5.18 -35.64
C PRO A 523 20.11 -5.84 -34.26
N LEU A 524 19.01 -5.80 -33.49
CA LEU A 524 18.92 -6.45 -32.19
C LEU A 524 18.41 -7.89 -32.36
N ARG A 525 19.27 -8.86 -32.08
CA ARG A 525 18.86 -10.25 -32.01
C ARG A 525 18.50 -10.64 -30.59
N THR A 526 17.27 -11.06 -30.41
CA THR A 526 16.71 -11.45 -29.11
C THR A 526 16.24 -12.90 -29.13
N LYS A 527 16.51 -13.65 -28.06
CA LYS A 527 15.97 -14.97 -27.83
C LYS A 527 14.80 -14.87 -26.85
N PHE A 528 13.66 -15.36 -27.28
CA PHE A 528 12.47 -15.42 -26.46
C PHE A 528 12.30 -16.79 -25.84
N THR A 529 11.76 -16.83 -24.63
CA THR A 529 11.39 -18.05 -23.93
C THR A 529 9.96 -17.88 -23.41
N ALA A 530 9.09 -18.84 -23.75
CA ALA A 530 7.75 -18.92 -23.20
C ALA A 530 7.54 -20.20 -22.40
N SER A 531 6.82 -20.09 -21.31
CA SER A 531 6.20 -21.20 -20.59
C SER A 531 4.72 -20.92 -20.44
N ALA A 532 3.92 -21.99 -20.39
CA ALA A 532 2.52 -21.87 -20.02
C ALA A 532 2.07 -23.11 -19.27
N THR A 533 1.17 -22.93 -18.34
CA THR A 533 0.49 -24.00 -17.59
C THR A 533 -1.01 -23.89 -17.80
N ASP A 534 -1.67 -25.03 -17.82
CA ASP A 534 -3.12 -25.14 -17.89
C ASP A 534 -3.59 -25.99 -16.72
N ALA A 535 -4.58 -25.50 -15.97
CA ALA A 535 -5.05 -26.19 -14.76
C ALA A 535 -5.90 -27.43 -15.10
N ASP A 536 -6.48 -27.47 -16.31
CA ASP A 536 -7.21 -28.66 -16.82
C ASP A 536 -6.24 -29.71 -17.37
N GLY A 537 -4.95 -29.36 -17.50
CA GLY A 537 -3.89 -30.24 -18.03
C GLY A 537 -3.85 -30.35 -19.53
N ASP A 538 -4.41 -29.39 -20.22
CA ASP A 538 -4.51 -29.36 -21.68
C ASP A 538 -3.15 -29.18 -22.38
N THR A 539 -3.06 -29.74 -23.59
CA THR A 539 -1.88 -29.53 -24.45
C THR A 539 -1.98 -28.17 -25.13
N LEU A 540 -1.00 -27.30 -24.89
CA LEU A 540 -1.01 -25.94 -25.37
C LEU A 540 -0.27 -25.77 -26.69
N THR A 541 -0.78 -24.86 -27.52
CA THR A 541 -0.11 -24.34 -28.72
C THR A 541 0.37 -22.93 -28.49
N TYR A 542 1.47 -22.51 -29.13
CA TYR A 542 2.09 -21.21 -28.95
C TYR A 542 2.13 -20.42 -30.25
N THR A 543 1.87 -19.13 -30.17
CA THR A 543 2.04 -18.19 -31.28
C THR A 543 2.65 -16.90 -30.75
N TRP A 544 3.78 -16.49 -31.30
CA TRP A 544 4.41 -15.20 -31.05
C TRP A 544 4.03 -14.20 -32.14
N ASP A 545 3.68 -12.99 -31.74
CA ASP A 545 3.73 -11.77 -32.55
C ASP A 545 4.87 -10.91 -32.02
N PHE A 546 5.83 -10.53 -32.86
CA PHE A 546 6.99 -9.75 -32.42
C PHE A 546 6.76 -8.24 -32.45
N GLY A 547 5.56 -7.78 -32.79
CA GLY A 547 5.20 -6.36 -32.86
C GLY A 547 5.80 -5.61 -34.05
N ASP A 548 6.57 -6.28 -34.89
CA ASP A 548 7.17 -5.71 -36.12
C ASP A 548 6.48 -6.21 -37.41
N GLY A 549 5.35 -6.93 -37.26
CA GLY A 549 4.56 -7.54 -38.33
C GLY A 549 5.01 -8.98 -38.69
N THR A 550 5.92 -9.56 -37.92
CA THR A 550 6.35 -10.94 -38.05
C THR A 550 5.91 -11.80 -36.89
N THR A 551 5.72 -13.12 -37.13
CA THR A 551 5.18 -14.06 -36.16
C THR A 551 6.00 -15.35 -36.11
N SER A 552 5.82 -16.19 -35.07
CA SER A 552 6.41 -17.50 -34.94
C SER A 552 5.51 -18.44 -34.15
N ASN A 553 5.45 -19.73 -34.56
CA ASN A 553 4.74 -20.76 -33.79
C ASN A 553 5.68 -21.60 -32.91
N GLN A 554 6.95 -21.22 -32.79
CA GLN A 554 7.88 -21.87 -31.89
C GLN A 554 7.65 -21.38 -30.45
N GLN A 555 7.69 -22.26 -29.47
CA GLN A 555 7.60 -21.88 -28.07
C GLN A 555 8.74 -20.91 -27.67
N ASN A 556 9.97 -21.20 -28.09
CA ASN A 556 11.18 -20.46 -27.75
C ASN A 556 11.92 -19.99 -29.02
N PRO A 557 11.40 -18.99 -29.74
CA PRO A 557 12.01 -18.49 -30.96
C PRO A 557 13.18 -17.54 -30.68
N ALA A 558 14.00 -17.33 -31.73
CA ALA A 558 14.90 -16.20 -31.79
C ALA A 558 14.46 -15.29 -32.93
N HIS A 559 14.39 -14.00 -32.68
CA HIS A 559 13.99 -12.98 -33.64
C HIS A 559 15.04 -11.86 -33.74
N THR A 560 15.06 -11.15 -34.87
CA THR A 560 16.01 -10.05 -35.12
C THR A 560 15.27 -8.81 -35.58
N TYR A 561 15.20 -7.82 -34.75
CA TYR A 561 14.68 -6.49 -35.07
C TYR A 561 15.73 -5.73 -35.88
N ARG A 562 15.39 -5.34 -37.08
CA ARG A 562 16.32 -4.69 -38.03
C ARG A 562 16.15 -3.18 -38.12
N ARG A 563 15.11 -2.64 -37.52
CA ARG A 563 14.77 -1.21 -37.51
C ARG A 563 14.74 -0.72 -36.07
N ASN A 564 15.15 0.54 -35.86
CA ASN A 564 14.94 1.23 -34.61
C ASN A 564 13.42 1.39 -34.36
N GLY A 565 13.02 1.30 -33.13
CA GLY A 565 11.62 1.41 -32.69
C GLY A 565 11.40 0.76 -31.35
N THR A 566 10.21 0.94 -30.80
CA THR A 566 9.71 0.20 -29.67
C THR A 566 8.78 -0.90 -30.19
N PHE A 567 8.90 -2.08 -29.62
CA PHE A 567 8.15 -3.27 -30.02
C PHE A 567 7.61 -3.99 -28.78
N THR A 568 6.42 -4.54 -28.87
CA THR A 568 5.89 -5.47 -27.88
C THR A 568 5.80 -6.85 -28.52
N ALA A 569 6.64 -7.77 -28.05
CA ALA A 569 6.59 -9.16 -28.48
C ALA A 569 5.62 -9.92 -27.56
N THR A 570 4.53 -10.43 -28.10
CA THR A 570 3.48 -11.13 -27.36
C THR A 570 3.43 -12.61 -27.73
N VAL A 571 3.46 -13.50 -26.75
CA VAL A 571 3.14 -14.93 -26.93
C VAL A 571 1.69 -15.17 -26.53
N THR A 572 0.98 -15.91 -27.35
CA THR A 572 -0.34 -16.47 -27.04
C THR A 572 -0.19 -17.98 -26.87
N ALA A 573 -0.49 -18.50 -25.71
CA ALA A 573 -0.72 -19.90 -25.44
C ALA A 573 -2.21 -20.21 -25.58
N LYS A 574 -2.57 -21.25 -26.30
CA LYS A 574 -3.96 -21.60 -26.57
C LYS A 574 -4.21 -23.07 -26.28
N ASP A 575 -5.31 -23.37 -25.58
CA ASP A 575 -5.83 -24.70 -25.30
C ASP A 575 -6.65 -25.29 -26.49
N PRO A 576 -7.03 -26.56 -26.44
CA PRO A 576 -7.92 -27.16 -27.44
C PRO A 576 -9.35 -26.64 -27.42
N GLY A 577 -9.81 -26.10 -26.29
CA GLY A 577 -11.13 -25.47 -26.10
C GLY A 577 -11.21 -24.08 -26.72
N GLY A 578 -10.08 -23.49 -27.07
CA GLY A 578 -9.98 -22.17 -27.69
C GLY A 578 -9.71 -21.02 -26.72
N ARG A 579 -9.55 -21.31 -25.41
CA ARG A 579 -9.15 -20.33 -24.41
C ARG A 579 -7.69 -19.97 -24.57
N THR A 580 -7.33 -18.74 -24.22
CA THR A 580 -5.97 -18.23 -24.43
C THR A 580 -5.44 -17.54 -23.19
N GLY A 581 -4.15 -17.75 -22.92
CA GLY A 581 -3.35 -16.92 -22.02
C GLY A 581 -2.24 -16.26 -22.82
N THR A 582 -1.88 -15.04 -22.46
CA THR A 582 -0.88 -14.24 -23.14
C THR A 582 0.19 -13.76 -22.18
N ALA A 583 1.38 -13.49 -22.71
CA ALA A 583 2.44 -12.78 -22.00
C ALA A 583 3.26 -11.98 -23.00
N SER A 584 3.70 -10.79 -22.60
CA SER A 584 4.41 -9.87 -23.47
C SER A 584 5.81 -9.53 -22.95
N VAL A 585 6.65 -9.06 -23.85
CA VAL A 585 7.96 -8.46 -23.56
C VAL A 585 8.08 -7.18 -24.37
N TYR A 586 8.29 -6.07 -23.69
CA TYR A 586 8.54 -4.77 -24.33
C TYR A 586 10.02 -4.63 -24.69
N LEU A 587 10.31 -4.12 -25.89
CA LEU A 587 11.66 -3.95 -26.41
C LEU A 587 11.87 -2.54 -26.99
N THR A 588 13.06 -1.98 -26.73
CA THR A 588 13.54 -0.75 -27.38
C THR A 588 14.75 -1.07 -28.24
N VAL A 589 14.61 -0.86 -29.54
CA VAL A 589 15.69 -1.10 -30.52
C VAL A 589 16.21 0.25 -31.03
N GLY A 590 17.49 0.49 -30.84
CA GLY A 590 18.16 1.75 -31.20
C GLY A 590 18.64 2.55 -29.98
N ASN A 591 18.20 2.19 -28.79
CA ASN A 591 18.72 2.67 -27.52
C ASN A 591 18.95 1.47 -26.60
N THR A 592 20.00 1.50 -25.79
CA THR A 592 20.32 0.46 -24.81
C THR A 592 20.06 1.01 -23.43
N ALA A 593 19.31 0.32 -22.60
CA ALA A 593 19.08 0.76 -21.22
C ALA A 593 20.41 0.85 -20.45
N PRO A 594 20.63 1.92 -19.69
CA PRO A 594 21.83 2.06 -18.87
C PRO A 594 21.88 0.95 -17.81
N GLN A 595 23.08 0.56 -17.42
CA GLN A 595 23.29 -0.31 -16.27
C GLN A 595 23.67 0.56 -15.09
N VAL A 596 22.85 0.52 -14.03
CA VAL A 596 23.08 1.22 -12.78
C VAL A 596 23.47 0.20 -11.73
N THR A 597 24.48 0.49 -10.91
CA THR A 597 24.91 -0.36 -9.80
C THR A 597 25.17 0.51 -8.58
N LEU A 598 24.40 0.34 -7.53
CA LEU A 598 24.60 1.01 -6.25
C LEU A 598 25.59 0.21 -5.41
N GLU A 599 26.86 0.61 -5.46
CA GLU A 599 27.92 -0.08 -4.72
C GLU A 599 27.88 0.22 -3.22
N LEU A 600 27.41 1.41 -2.85
CA LEU A 600 27.22 1.90 -1.48
C LEU A 600 25.93 2.75 -1.38
N PRO A 601 25.15 2.60 -0.27
CA PRO A 601 25.31 1.58 0.75
C PRO A 601 25.08 0.18 0.17
N GLY A 602 25.69 -0.83 0.79
CA GLY A 602 25.42 -2.22 0.40
C GLY A 602 24.11 -2.72 0.99
N ASP A 603 23.45 -3.61 0.28
CA ASP A 603 22.20 -4.25 0.73
C ASP A 603 22.38 -4.94 2.10
N GLY A 604 21.48 -4.64 3.05
CA GLY A 604 21.57 -5.07 4.45
C GLY A 604 22.55 -4.29 5.33
N GLN A 605 23.16 -3.20 4.82
CA GLN A 605 24.13 -2.41 5.59
C GLN A 605 23.47 -1.82 6.84
N LEU A 606 24.20 -1.92 7.97
CA LEU A 606 23.76 -1.34 9.24
C LEU A 606 24.01 0.18 9.27
N PHE A 607 22.99 0.94 9.64
CA PHE A 607 23.05 2.39 9.82
C PHE A 607 22.26 2.82 11.06
N THR A 608 22.32 4.08 11.41
CA THR A 608 21.46 4.70 12.42
C THR A 608 20.77 5.89 11.75
N PHE A 609 19.48 6.09 11.98
CA PHE A 609 18.78 7.28 11.53
C PHE A 609 19.50 8.52 12.05
N GLY A 610 19.64 9.55 11.20
CA GLY A 610 20.49 10.70 11.45
C GLY A 610 21.96 10.52 11.01
N ASP A 611 22.39 9.34 10.57
CA ASP A 611 23.75 9.16 10.02
C ASP A 611 23.88 9.85 8.63
N LYS A 612 25.09 10.31 8.32
CA LYS A 612 25.50 10.62 6.94
C LYS A 612 25.95 9.34 6.26
N VAL A 613 25.11 8.80 5.40
CA VAL A 613 25.40 7.56 4.67
C VAL A 613 26.12 7.87 3.37
N PRO A 614 27.33 7.34 3.15
CA PRO A 614 28.00 7.50 1.87
C PRO A 614 27.33 6.66 0.79
N PHE A 615 27.20 7.23 -0.42
CA PHE A 615 26.76 6.48 -1.58
C PHE A 615 27.85 6.48 -2.68
N LYS A 616 27.82 5.41 -3.48
CA LYS A 616 28.63 5.27 -4.70
C LYS A 616 27.81 4.50 -5.72
N VAL A 617 27.64 5.07 -6.89
CA VAL A 617 26.91 4.53 -8.02
C VAL A 617 27.86 4.37 -9.21
N GLU A 618 27.87 3.21 -9.82
CA GLU A 618 28.49 2.97 -11.11
C GLU A 618 27.40 2.92 -12.17
N VAL A 619 27.57 3.67 -13.24
CA VAL A 619 26.65 3.67 -14.39
C VAL A 619 27.47 3.39 -15.64
N THR A 620 26.95 2.51 -16.48
CA THR A 620 27.49 2.29 -17.83
C THR A 620 26.35 2.35 -18.85
N ASP A 621 26.63 3.08 -19.94
CA ASP A 621 25.72 3.19 -21.07
C ASP A 621 26.53 3.18 -22.37
N PRO A 622 26.17 2.30 -23.34
CA PRO A 622 26.94 2.18 -24.59
C PRO A 622 26.85 3.40 -25.50
N GLU A 623 25.75 4.13 -25.47
CA GLU A 623 25.46 5.27 -26.34
C GLU A 623 25.90 6.59 -25.74
N ASP A 624 25.83 6.74 -24.42
CA ASP A 624 26.34 7.91 -23.71
C ASP A 624 27.87 7.81 -23.59
N ARG A 625 28.60 8.58 -24.35
CA ARG A 625 30.08 8.54 -24.40
C ARG A 625 30.76 8.79 -23.06
N ALA A 626 30.09 9.50 -22.15
CA ALA A 626 30.49 9.72 -20.78
C ALA A 626 29.19 9.88 -19.95
N VAL A 627 29.09 9.12 -18.88
CA VAL A 627 28.01 9.28 -17.94
C VAL A 627 28.10 10.65 -17.28
N ASP A 628 26.99 11.40 -17.32
CA ASP A 628 26.88 12.65 -16.59
C ASP A 628 26.41 12.36 -15.16
N CYS A 629 27.35 12.41 -14.22
CA CYS A 629 27.04 12.17 -12.81
C CYS A 629 26.02 13.17 -12.23
N ALA A 630 25.78 14.32 -12.84
CA ALA A 630 24.74 15.26 -12.38
C ALA A 630 23.33 14.73 -12.67
N ARG A 631 23.19 13.70 -13.50
CA ARG A 631 21.93 13.02 -13.82
C ARG A 631 21.70 11.74 -13.00
N VAL A 632 22.69 11.31 -12.24
CA VAL A 632 22.52 10.22 -11.28
C VAL A 632 21.84 10.81 -10.05
N LYS A 633 20.69 10.30 -9.70
CA LYS A 633 19.93 10.66 -8.50
C LYS A 633 19.96 9.49 -7.52
N VAL A 634 20.26 9.74 -6.26
CA VAL A 634 20.12 8.74 -5.19
C VAL A 634 19.14 9.27 -4.19
N THR A 635 18.08 8.51 -3.95
CA THR A 635 17.00 8.87 -3.03
C THR A 635 17.06 7.97 -1.79
N HIS A 636 17.07 8.57 -0.61
CA HIS A 636 16.82 7.86 0.65
C HIS A 636 15.31 7.81 0.88
N ILE A 637 14.80 6.62 1.02
CA ILE A 637 13.41 6.30 1.27
C ILE A 637 13.34 5.70 2.68
N LEU A 638 12.52 6.25 3.55
CA LEU A 638 12.17 5.64 4.83
C LEU A 638 11.20 4.50 4.55
N GLY A 639 11.66 3.28 4.70
CA GLY A 639 10.82 2.09 4.58
C GLY A 639 10.20 1.73 5.92
N HIS A 640 8.92 1.41 5.94
CA HIS A 640 8.30 0.77 7.09
C HIS A 640 7.30 -0.30 6.65
N ASP A 641 7.33 -1.42 7.32
CA ASP A 641 6.55 -2.61 6.99
C ASP A 641 6.71 -3.02 5.51
N SER A 642 5.82 -2.61 4.63
CA SER A 642 5.80 -3.00 3.22
C SER A 642 5.77 -1.83 2.25
N HIS A 643 5.87 -0.60 2.73
CA HIS A 643 5.93 0.60 1.90
C HIS A 643 7.02 1.56 2.40
N GLY A 644 7.20 2.69 1.73
CA GLY A 644 8.21 3.66 2.10
C GLY A 644 7.82 5.07 1.69
N HIS A 645 8.53 6.05 2.24
CA HIS A 645 8.37 7.46 1.95
C HIS A 645 9.72 8.04 1.53
N PRO A 646 9.84 8.66 0.33
CA PRO A 646 11.06 9.40 -0.02
C PRO A 646 11.26 10.53 0.97
N VAL A 647 12.49 10.64 1.51
CA VAL A 647 12.80 11.65 2.54
C VAL A 647 13.79 12.67 2.02
N THR A 648 14.90 12.21 1.47
CA THR A 648 15.95 13.09 0.95
C THR A 648 16.56 12.51 -0.30
N SER A 649 17.09 13.36 -1.17
CA SER A 649 17.83 12.92 -2.36
C SER A 649 19.13 13.70 -2.55
N ALA A 650 20.05 13.08 -3.28
CA ALA A 650 21.29 13.70 -3.70
C ALA A 650 21.59 13.34 -5.15
N THR A 651 22.31 14.20 -5.86
CA THR A 651 22.78 13.94 -7.22
C THR A 651 24.28 13.69 -7.23
N GLY A 652 24.74 12.81 -8.12
CA GLY A 652 26.14 12.48 -8.29
C GLY A 652 26.41 10.99 -8.33
N CYS A 653 27.53 10.59 -8.93
CA CYS A 653 28.00 9.19 -8.90
C CYS A 653 28.58 8.80 -7.53
N SER A 654 28.82 9.73 -6.64
CA SER A 654 29.23 9.49 -5.26
C SER A 654 28.99 10.72 -4.40
N GLY A 655 28.73 10.49 -3.13
CA GLY A 655 28.44 11.57 -2.19
C GLY A 655 28.04 11.02 -0.82
N THR A 656 27.28 11.81 -0.09
CA THR A 656 26.66 11.39 1.18
C THR A 656 25.22 11.88 1.20
N ILE A 657 24.31 11.05 1.70
CA ILE A 657 22.94 11.43 2.01
C ILE A 657 22.82 11.53 3.53
N GLN A 658 22.25 12.63 4.02
CA GLN A 658 21.82 12.78 5.39
C GLN A 658 20.50 12.02 5.52
N THR A 659 20.47 10.92 6.27
CA THR A 659 19.23 10.27 6.61
C THR A 659 18.47 11.14 7.63
N SER A 660 17.14 11.09 7.62
CA SER A 660 16.35 11.80 8.65
C SER A 660 16.78 11.36 10.04
N ALA A 661 16.78 12.28 10.98
CA ALA A 661 16.87 11.92 12.39
C ALA A 661 15.52 11.36 12.81
N ASP A 662 15.54 10.32 13.57
CA ASP A 662 14.49 9.41 13.98
C ASP A 662 13.29 10.06 14.77
N ASN A 663 13.08 11.32 14.70
CA ASN A 663 12.04 11.98 15.48
C ASN A 663 10.65 11.99 14.80
N GLU A 664 10.50 11.30 13.67
CA GLU A 664 9.32 11.41 12.81
C GLU A 664 8.47 10.13 12.83
N HIS A 665 9.01 9.03 13.34
CA HIS A 665 8.30 7.76 13.54
C HIS A 665 8.51 7.25 14.96
N ASP A 666 7.58 6.42 15.43
CA ASP A 666 7.79 5.67 16.67
C ASP A 666 9.12 4.89 16.55
N PRO A 667 10.11 5.13 17.44
CA PRO A 667 11.39 4.41 17.40
C PRO A 667 11.25 2.89 17.56
N ASN A 668 10.06 2.43 17.90
CA ASN A 668 9.71 1.04 18.02
C ASN A 668 8.99 0.49 16.79
N ALA A 669 8.70 1.32 15.79
CA ALA A 669 8.11 0.88 14.53
C ALA A 669 9.08 0.02 13.70
N ASN A 670 8.55 -0.77 12.76
CA ASN A 670 9.35 -1.57 11.84
C ASN A 670 9.92 -0.71 10.70
N ILE A 671 10.85 0.17 11.03
CA ILE A 671 11.47 1.11 10.09
C ILE A 671 12.84 0.63 9.60
N PHE A 672 13.18 0.99 8.37
CA PHE A 672 14.46 0.71 7.72
C PHE A 672 14.75 1.75 6.63
N GLY A 673 15.96 1.76 6.08
CA GLY A 673 16.30 2.67 4.98
C GLY A 673 16.32 1.94 3.65
N VAL A 674 15.79 2.55 2.60
CA VAL A 674 15.99 2.13 1.21
C VAL A 674 16.73 3.24 0.48
N PHE A 675 17.78 2.88 -0.26
CA PHE A 675 18.53 3.79 -1.13
C PHE A 675 18.27 3.36 -2.55
N ASP A 676 17.65 4.23 -3.34
CA ASP A 676 17.38 4.04 -4.76
C ASP A 676 18.29 4.91 -5.61
N ALA A 677 19.10 4.28 -6.45
CA ALA A 677 19.97 4.95 -7.41
C ALA A 677 19.35 4.88 -8.80
N GLU A 678 19.05 6.03 -9.38
CA GLU A 678 18.41 6.19 -10.68
C GLU A 678 19.35 6.88 -11.68
N TYR A 679 19.35 6.42 -12.92
CA TYR A 679 19.91 7.12 -14.05
C TYR A 679 19.02 6.98 -15.28
N THR A 680 18.74 8.11 -15.93
CA THR A 680 18.05 8.18 -17.22
C THR A 680 19.03 8.60 -18.29
N ASP A 681 19.20 7.80 -19.35
CA ASP A 681 20.07 8.12 -20.49
C ASP A 681 19.54 9.30 -21.35
N LEU A 682 20.26 9.68 -22.38
CA LEU A 682 19.86 10.76 -23.28
C LEU A 682 18.95 10.30 -24.42
N GLY A 683 18.68 8.98 -24.50
CA GLY A 683 18.07 8.37 -25.66
C GLY A 683 19.03 8.33 -26.84
N ALA A 684 18.81 7.42 -27.78
CA ALA A 684 19.68 7.28 -28.96
C ALA A 684 18.86 6.91 -30.20
N ASN A 685 19.37 7.32 -31.39
CA ASN A 685 18.81 6.97 -32.69
C ASN A 685 17.31 7.26 -32.86
N GLY A 686 16.83 8.33 -32.23
CA GLY A 686 15.42 8.73 -32.23
C GLY A 686 14.53 7.90 -31.31
N GLN A 687 15.12 7.06 -30.46
CA GLN A 687 14.39 6.37 -29.39
C GLN A 687 14.39 7.21 -28.11
N PRO A 688 13.36 7.07 -27.28
CA PRO A 688 13.25 7.81 -26.03
C PRO A 688 14.37 7.44 -25.06
N PRO A 689 14.67 8.33 -24.09
CA PRO A 689 15.48 7.99 -22.94
C PRO A 689 14.94 6.76 -22.20
N LEU A 690 15.84 5.96 -21.66
CA LEU A 690 15.55 4.80 -20.82
C LEU A 690 16.10 5.05 -19.42
N THR A 691 15.34 4.69 -18.43
CA THR A 691 15.70 4.82 -17.02
C THR A 691 16.03 3.43 -16.46
N SER A 692 17.06 3.35 -15.64
CA SER A 692 17.37 2.16 -14.85
C SER A 692 17.63 2.53 -13.41
N HIS A 693 17.32 1.60 -12.52
CA HIS A 693 17.44 1.73 -11.08
C HIS A 693 18.28 0.61 -10.48
N ASP A 694 18.88 0.86 -9.33
CA ASP A 694 19.40 -0.17 -8.43
C ASP A 694 19.14 0.25 -6.98
N GLN A 695 18.63 -0.66 -6.15
CA GLN A 695 18.21 -0.37 -4.79
C GLN A 695 18.99 -1.18 -3.76
N ALA A 696 19.22 -0.60 -2.58
CA ALA A 696 19.74 -1.29 -1.41
C ALA A 696 18.84 -1.02 -0.21
N VAL A 697 18.40 -2.09 0.46
CA VAL A 697 17.67 -2.02 1.72
C VAL A 697 18.68 -2.06 2.86
N THR A 698 18.76 -0.97 3.65
CA THR A 698 19.64 -0.87 4.81
C THR A 698 18.89 -1.14 6.10
N GLN A 699 19.57 -1.64 7.13
CA GLN A 699 18.94 -2.05 8.38
C GLN A 699 19.37 -1.16 9.54
N PRO A 700 18.43 -0.72 10.41
CA PRO A 700 18.78 0.01 11.61
C PRO A 700 19.62 -0.86 12.53
N ARG A 701 20.57 -0.23 13.26
CA ARG A 701 21.38 -0.94 14.24
C ARG A 701 20.56 -1.42 15.43
N HIS A 702 19.57 -0.65 15.84
CA HIS A 702 18.58 -1.04 16.86
C HIS A 702 17.31 -1.54 16.18
N ARG A 703 16.74 -2.66 16.65
CA ARG A 703 15.53 -3.23 16.07
C ARG A 703 14.73 -4.00 17.11
N GLN A 704 13.42 -3.87 17.08
CA GLN A 704 12.50 -4.68 17.86
C GLN A 704 12.53 -6.13 17.37
N ALA A 705 12.50 -7.09 18.29
CA ALA A 705 12.62 -8.50 17.94
C ALA A 705 11.38 -9.04 17.23
N GLU A 706 10.21 -8.50 17.51
CA GLU A 706 8.94 -8.88 16.87
C GLU A 706 8.84 -8.51 15.39
N HIS A 707 9.72 -7.65 14.88
CA HIS A 707 9.79 -7.28 13.46
C HIS A 707 10.58 -8.30 12.62
N PHE A 708 10.50 -9.57 12.96
CA PHE A 708 11.12 -10.63 12.18
C PHE A 708 10.36 -10.91 10.89
N GLY A 709 11.07 -11.25 9.82
CA GLY A 709 10.46 -11.64 8.55
C GLY A 709 9.92 -13.07 8.57
N THR A 710 10.61 -13.98 9.28
CA THR A 710 10.18 -15.39 9.43
C THR A 710 10.58 -15.93 10.80
N SER A 711 9.84 -16.90 11.30
CA SER A 711 10.08 -17.49 12.61
C SER A 711 9.73 -18.97 12.65
N ARG A 712 10.10 -19.61 13.76
CA ARG A 712 9.68 -20.95 14.11
C ARG A 712 9.50 -21.05 15.61
N GLY A 713 8.32 -21.46 16.06
CA GLY A 713 8.03 -21.88 17.44
C GLY A 713 7.78 -20.75 18.43
N VAL A 714 7.82 -19.48 18.01
CA VAL A 714 7.67 -18.32 18.87
C VAL A 714 6.31 -17.63 18.66
N GLN A 715 5.93 -16.77 19.61
CA GLN A 715 4.77 -15.90 19.53
C GLN A 715 5.17 -14.45 19.85
N ILE A 716 4.38 -13.49 19.38
CA ILE A 716 4.48 -12.10 19.81
C ILE A 716 3.59 -11.95 21.05
N VAL A 717 4.17 -11.45 22.14
CA VAL A 717 3.52 -11.32 23.46
C VAL A 717 3.54 -9.85 23.87
N THR A 718 2.43 -9.39 24.43
CA THR A 718 2.32 -8.00 24.92
C THR A 718 2.84 -7.90 26.36
N HIS A 719 3.77 -6.96 26.59
CA HIS A 719 4.32 -6.64 27.91
C HIS A 719 4.47 -5.11 28.03
N THR A 720 3.73 -4.49 28.93
CA THR A 720 3.76 -3.03 29.13
C THR A 720 5.16 -2.41 29.33
N PRO A 721 6.13 -3.05 30.03
CA PRO A 721 7.48 -2.50 30.17
C PRO A 721 8.41 -2.80 28.97
N ALA A 722 7.96 -3.53 27.95
CA ALA A 722 8.73 -3.72 26.72
C ALA A 722 8.78 -2.43 25.89
N HIS A 723 9.85 -2.21 25.17
CA HIS A 723 9.90 -1.18 24.15
C HIS A 723 8.89 -1.52 23.05
N GLY A 724 8.06 -0.57 22.60
CA GLY A 724 6.95 -0.87 21.68
C GLY A 724 5.83 -1.73 22.28
N GLY A 725 5.89 -2.09 23.57
CA GLY A 725 4.87 -2.85 24.28
C GLY A 725 4.74 -4.33 23.90
N ARG A 726 5.65 -4.87 23.06
CA ARG A 726 5.63 -6.24 22.55
C ARG A 726 6.99 -6.92 22.68
N THR A 727 7.01 -8.24 22.71
CA THR A 727 8.22 -9.06 22.71
C THR A 727 8.03 -10.31 21.88
N VAL A 728 9.13 -10.93 21.49
CA VAL A 728 9.13 -12.32 21.06
C VAL A 728 9.16 -13.20 22.28
N GLY A 729 8.09 -13.95 22.52
CA GLY A 729 7.90 -14.82 23.68
C GLY A 729 7.46 -16.23 23.30
N ASP A 730 7.04 -17.00 24.31
CA ASP A 730 6.76 -18.45 24.22
C ASP A 730 7.91 -19.25 23.58
N ILE A 731 9.14 -18.79 23.85
CA ILE A 731 10.38 -19.32 23.27
C ILE A 731 10.75 -20.66 23.88
N HIS A 732 10.98 -21.68 23.05
CA HIS A 732 11.45 -23.01 23.46
C HIS A 732 12.80 -23.37 22.81
N HIS A 733 13.40 -24.47 23.25
CA HIS A 733 14.69 -24.92 22.73
C HIS A 733 14.61 -25.23 21.22
N GLY A 734 15.41 -24.53 20.41
CA GLY A 734 15.52 -24.74 18.99
C GLY A 734 14.62 -23.82 18.15
N ASP A 735 13.82 -23.00 18.79
CA ASP A 735 13.06 -21.94 18.13
C ASP A 735 13.99 -20.85 17.61
N TRP A 736 13.50 -20.06 16.66
CA TRP A 736 14.29 -19.00 16.06
C TRP A 736 13.40 -17.93 15.41
N ILE A 737 13.97 -16.74 15.26
CA ILE A 737 13.47 -15.66 14.41
C ILE A 737 14.54 -15.28 13.39
N ALA A 738 14.13 -14.76 12.22
CA ALA A 738 15.06 -14.40 11.17
C ALA A 738 14.70 -13.08 10.49
N PHE A 739 15.74 -12.35 10.10
CA PHE A 739 15.69 -11.04 9.47
C PHE A 739 16.52 -11.03 8.21
N GLN A 740 16.04 -10.33 7.16
CA GLN A 740 16.78 -10.14 5.92
C GLN A 740 16.38 -8.83 5.23
N PRO A 741 17.28 -8.22 4.43
CA PRO A 741 18.70 -8.54 4.28
C PRO A 741 19.56 -8.03 5.47
N TYR A 742 20.71 -8.63 5.76
CA TYR A 742 21.66 -8.13 6.76
C TYR A 742 23.12 -8.24 6.27
N LEU A 743 23.88 -7.15 6.41
CA LEU A 743 25.32 -7.11 6.12
C LEU A 743 26.09 -6.90 7.44
N VAL A 744 26.45 -7.98 8.09
CA VAL A 744 27.02 -7.99 9.47
C VAL A 744 28.55 -8.01 9.51
N LYS A 745 29.24 -7.81 8.38
CA LYS A 745 30.71 -7.90 8.30
C LYS A 745 31.45 -6.94 9.25
N ASN A 746 30.84 -5.79 9.58
CA ASN A 746 31.43 -4.77 10.46
C ASN A 746 30.83 -4.79 11.89
N ALA A 747 29.91 -5.69 12.18
CA ALA A 747 29.32 -5.82 13.51
C ALA A 747 30.35 -6.41 14.49
N LYS A 748 30.53 -5.78 15.66
CA LYS A 748 31.50 -6.15 16.70
C LYS A 748 30.82 -6.66 17.94
N LYS A 749 29.70 -6.12 18.31
CA LYS A 749 28.93 -6.46 19.49
C LYS A 749 27.46 -6.57 19.17
N PHE A 750 26.80 -7.49 19.82
CA PHE A 750 25.36 -7.65 19.83
C PHE A 750 24.87 -7.46 21.27
N THR A 751 23.84 -6.67 21.47
CA THR A 751 23.16 -6.50 22.76
C THR A 751 21.69 -6.78 22.54
N ALA A 752 21.05 -7.54 23.42
CA ALA A 752 19.60 -7.75 23.40
C ALA A 752 19.02 -7.42 24.77
N ARG A 753 17.84 -6.84 24.78
CA ARG A 753 17.01 -6.64 25.96
C ARG A 753 16.10 -7.85 26.12
N VAL A 754 16.15 -8.49 27.28
CA VAL A 754 15.51 -9.79 27.52
C VAL A 754 14.84 -9.85 28.88
N SER A 755 13.80 -10.70 29.00
CA SER A 755 13.19 -11.04 30.29
C SER A 755 13.01 -12.54 30.45
N SER A 756 12.93 -13.04 31.70
CA SER A 756 12.70 -14.48 31.98
C SER A 756 12.10 -14.71 33.34
N ALA A 757 10.88 -15.25 33.39
CA ALA A 757 10.36 -15.98 34.53
C ALA A 757 10.55 -17.51 34.37
N GLY A 758 11.08 -17.95 33.24
CA GLY A 758 11.33 -19.33 32.88
C GLY A 758 12.70 -19.82 33.35
N SER A 759 13.38 -20.60 32.53
CA SER A 759 14.69 -21.19 32.88
C SER A 759 15.91 -20.39 32.39
N GLY A 760 15.68 -19.28 31.67
CA GLY A 760 16.74 -18.60 30.94
C GLY A 760 17.30 -19.48 29.82
N GLY A 761 18.50 -19.18 29.36
CA GLY A 761 19.09 -19.98 28.30
C GLY A 761 20.27 -19.32 27.59
N THR A 762 20.39 -19.55 26.30
CA THR A 762 21.39 -18.95 25.41
C THR A 762 20.72 -18.47 24.13
N LEU A 763 21.01 -17.25 23.74
CA LEU A 763 20.66 -16.70 22.45
C LEU A 763 21.86 -16.76 21.52
N GLU A 764 21.74 -17.44 20.40
CA GLU A 764 22.79 -17.61 19.39
C GLU A 764 22.51 -16.71 18.20
N ILE A 765 23.51 -15.96 17.74
CA ILE A 765 23.47 -15.09 16.58
C ILE A 765 24.12 -15.86 15.42
N ARG A 766 23.33 -16.22 14.41
CA ARG A 766 23.76 -17.06 13.29
C ARG A 766 23.42 -16.41 11.93
N THR A 767 24.03 -16.89 10.86
CA THR A 767 23.84 -16.37 9.50
C THR A 767 23.47 -17.46 8.50
N GLY A 768 22.67 -17.06 7.49
CA GLY A 768 22.25 -17.89 6.36
C GLY A 768 21.14 -18.87 6.69
N ARG A 769 21.21 -19.58 7.82
CA ARG A 769 20.21 -20.54 8.30
C ARG A 769 20.30 -20.73 9.80
N ALA A 770 19.26 -21.29 10.43
CA ALA A 770 19.19 -21.44 11.88
C ALA A 770 20.29 -22.35 12.48
N ASP A 771 20.83 -23.28 11.72
CA ASP A 771 22.00 -24.10 12.06
C ASP A 771 23.31 -23.63 11.38
N GLY A 772 23.27 -22.44 10.76
CA GLY A 772 24.37 -21.85 10.00
C GLY A 772 25.54 -21.35 10.90
N PRO A 773 26.53 -20.66 10.30
CA PRO A 773 27.68 -20.14 11.02
C PRO A 773 27.28 -19.28 12.22
N LEU A 774 27.90 -19.58 13.35
CA LEU A 774 27.73 -18.86 14.62
C LEU A 774 28.62 -17.60 14.62
N LEU A 775 28.03 -16.43 14.76
CA LEU A 775 28.77 -15.18 14.96
C LEU A 775 29.08 -14.90 16.42
N GLY A 776 28.16 -15.22 17.28
CA GLY A 776 28.28 -15.03 18.72
C GLY A 776 27.14 -15.69 19.48
N SER A 777 27.28 -15.77 20.79
CA SER A 777 26.22 -16.25 21.67
C SER A 777 26.24 -15.50 22.98
N VAL A 778 25.10 -15.32 23.60
CA VAL A 778 24.93 -14.66 24.89
C VAL A 778 24.07 -15.50 25.80
N LYS A 779 24.45 -15.56 27.07
CA LYS A 779 23.65 -16.22 28.11
C LYS A 779 22.54 -15.29 28.57
N VAL A 780 21.32 -15.78 28.55
CA VAL A 780 20.15 -15.10 29.08
C VAL A 780 19.87 -15.58 30.49
N PRO A 781 19.97 -14.71 31.51
CA PRO A 781 19.70 -15.08 32.91
C PRO A 781 18.19 -15.20 33.16
N VAL A 782 17.83 -15.85 34.26
CA VAL A 782 16.48 -15.68 34.84
C VAL A 782 16.41 -14.32 35.51
N THR A 783 15.46 -13.49 35.10
CA THR A 783 15.30 -12.11 35.61
C THR A 783 14.28 -11.99 36.72
N GLY A 784 13.53 -13.06 36.99
CA GLY A 784 12.54 -13.12 38.06
C GLY A 784 11.12 -12.75 37.65
N GLY A 785 10.90 -12.39 36.40
CA GLY A 785 9.55 -12.07 35.86
C GLY A 785 9.61 -11.85 34.36
N TRP A 786 8.49 -12.06 33.68
CA TRP A 786 8.33 -11.78 32.24
C TRP A 786 8.37 -10.28 31.93
N GLU A 787 8.05 -9.44 32.89
CA GLU A 787 8.10 -7.98 32.79
C GLU A 787 9.35 -7.37 33.44
N THR A 788 10.35 -8.20 33.81
CA THR A 788 11.60 -7.75 34.40
C THR A 788 12.70 -7.87 33.36
N PHE A 789 12.97 -6.79 32.65
CA PHE A 789 13.94 -6.76 31.56
C PHE A 789 15.38 -6.45 32.03
N THR A 790 16.33 -6.98 31.29
CA THR A 790 17.77 -6.69 31.45
C THR A 790 18.48 -6.81 30.10
N ASP A 791 19.55 -6.04 29.92
CA ASP A 791 20.41 -6.14 28.76
C ASP A 791 21.44 -7.24 28.88
N VAL A 792 21.58 -8.03 27.84
CA VAL A 792 22.62 -9.05 27.71
C VAL A 792 23.44 -8.80 26.45
N SER A 793 24.74 -9.05 26.47
CA SER A 793 25.63 -8.70 25.36
C SER A 793 26.59 -9.82 24.99
N ALA A 794 26.90 -9.92 23.71
CA ALA A 794 27.95 -10.81 23.18
C ALA A 794 28.91 -10.04 22.27
N THR A 795 30.19 -10.32 22.39
CA THR A 795 31.17 -9.95 21.35
C THR A 795 31.04 -10.91 20.18
N LEU A 796 30.96 -10.39 18.97
CA LEU A 796 30.88 -11.19 17.77
C LEU A 796 32.28 -11.57 17.29
N GLY A 797 32.67 -12.82 17.59
CA GLY A 797 33.99 -13.37 17.27
C GLY A 797 33.98 -14.34 16.07
N GLY A 798 32.78 -14.72 15.60
CA GLY A 798 32.65 -15.60 14.44
C GLY A 798 33.04 -14.86 13.13
N LYS A 799 33.37 -15.63 12.10
CA LYS A 799 33.67 -15.07 10.78
C LYS A 799 32.35 -14.68 10.07
N PRO A 800 32.03 -13.38 9.92
CA PRO A 800 30.84 -12.97 9.21
C PRO A 800 30.97 -13.28 7.71
N PRO A 801 29.85 -13.50 6.99
CA PRO A 801 29.86 -13.55 5.53
C PRO A 801 30.34 -12.23 4.93
N ALA A 802 30.94 -12.30 3.76
CA ALA A 802 31.44 -11.10 3.08
C ALA A 802 30.31 -10.24 2.49
N GLY A 803 29.23 -10.86 2.10
CA GLY A 803 28.04 -10.23 1.50
C GLY A 803 26.81 -10.28 2.41
N THR A 804 25.71 -9.87 1.85
CA THR A 804 24.37 -9.90 2.46
C THR A 804 23.94 -11.30 2.85
N THR A 805 23.25 -11.42 3.97
CA THR A 805 22.83 -12.70 4.55
C THR A 805 21.48 -12.55 5.26
N THR A 806 20.87 -13.67 5.58
CA THR A 806 19.78 -13.72 6.57
C THR A 806 20.41 -13.84 7.98
N LEU A 807 20.00 -12.96 8.88
CA LEU A 807 20.35 -13.03 10.29
C LEU A 807 19.37 -13.95 11.02
N TYR A 808 19.86 -14.90 11.78
CA TYR A 808 19.06 -15.76 12.66
C TYR A 808 19.39 -15.51 14.12
N LEU A 809 18.37 -15.30 14.94
CA LEU A 809 18.44 -15.36 16.39
C LEU A 809 17.85 -16.72 16.81
N VAL A 810 18.71 -17.62 17.33
CA VAL A 810 18.31 -19.00 17.64
C VAL A 810 18.34 -19.19 19.15
N PHE A 811 17.28 -19.75 19.69
CA PHE A 811 17.05 -19.85 21.12
C PHE A 811 17.39 -21.25 21.66
N LYS A 812 18.15 -21.30 22.74
CA LYS A 812 18.62 -22.55 23.35
C LYS A 812 18.39 -22.54 24.85
N GLY A 813 17.94 -23.66 25.37
CA GLY A 813 17.75 -23.86 26.82
C GLY A 813 17.41 -25.31 27.14
N SER A 814 17.28 -25.63 28.41
CA SER A 814 17.01 -26.99 28.88
C SER A 814 15.69 -27.14 29.62
N GLY A 815 14.88 -26.05 29.71
CA GLY A 815 13.57 -26.06 30.35
C GLY A 815 12.51 -26.77 29.49
N THR A 816 11.44 -27.24 30.13
CA THR A 816 10.27 -27.84 29.48
C THR A 816 9.17 -26.79 29.17
N GLY A 817 9.26 -25.57 29.72
CA GLY A 817 8.43 -24.43 29.48
C GLY A 817 9.15 -23.34 28.70
N ALA A 818 8.49 -22.19 28.54
CA ALA A 818 9.11 -21.03 27.93
C ALA A 818 10.40 -20.62 28.62
N LEU A 819 11.43 -20.31 27.85
CA LEU A 819 12.77 -20.02 28.30
C LEU A 819 12.95 -18.59 28.79
N TYR A 820 12.67 -17.65 27.88
CA TYR A 820 12.83 -16.20 28.05
C TYR A 820 12.14 -15.48 26.90
N ASP A 821 11.96 -14.19 27.04
CA ASP A 821 11.46 -13.30 25.98
C ASP A 821 12.59 -12.39 25.49
N VAL A 822 12.47 -11.95 24.25
CA VAL A 822 13.38 -10.98 23.62
C VAL A 822 12.56 -9.78 23.17
N ASP A 823 12.91 -8.62 23.68
CA ASP A 823 12.28 -7.32 23.40
C ASP A 823 12.91 -6.70 22.13
N ASP A 824 14.12 -6.24 22.24
CA ASP A 824 14.88 -5.64 21.15
C ASP A 824 16.32 -6.11 21.09
N PHE A 825 17.01 -5.70 20.02
CA PHE A 825 18.45 -5.90 19.93
C PHE A 825 19.16 -4.77 19.19
N THR A 826 20.46 -4.61 19.49
CA THR A 826 21.30 -3.57 18.89
C THR A 826 22.65 -4.15 18.45
N PHE A 827 23.07 -3.81 17.25
CA PHE A 827 24.42 -4.04 16.76
C PHE A 827 25.31 -2.82 16.96
N THR A 828 26.48 -3.01 17.55
CA THR A 828 27.55 -2.01 17.56
C THR A 828 28.55 -2.37 16.46
N THR A 829 28.85 -1.40 15.58
CA THR A 829 29.86 -1.52 14.51
C THR A 829 31.21 -0.95 14.98
N GLY A 830 32.29 -1.38 14.35
CA GLY A 830 33.65 -0.89 14.67
C GLY A 830 34.11 0.26 13.80
#